data_3ffe977624d3b1989494e738e9a3ffb7
#
_entry.id   3ffe977624d3b1989494e738e9a3ffb7
#
_cell.length_a   1.000
_cell.length_b   1.000
_cell.length_c   1.000
_cell.angle_alpha   90.00
_cell.angle_beta   90.00
_cell.angle_gamma   90.00
#
_symmetry.space_group_name_H-M   'P 1'
#
loop_
_entity.id
_entity.type
_entity.pdbx_description
1 polymer ?
#
loop_
_entity_poly.entity_id
_entity_poly.type
_entity_poly.pdbx_seq_one_letter_code
_entity_poly.pdbx_strand_id
1 'polypeptide(L)'
;MLLILSLILGVMQPVQAQHILKGVVYDEAGTGVFSTTLRVLTEDSVFVSGGVTDGNGDFEIKNIKAGNYILAVSNIGYANRFIAFEMPGSDYTLPTVVLKTDVVALGEVTVRGSTFIRKKDHLLVIPDKQQIKHAFSGYDLLYNLMIPGLDVNRKDKKVTATTGEATLYINGVKADFRDVQNLRPKDIEKVEYYTLPTGKYTGDAASINYITKTYTTGGYVNMEAEQKIGYLGGNYDAAAKLSHKQTNYSFYGGYSTTGYGGIKKEKNEALFLSDYTVNRNRETGYANYRSNYKYIHFQVSNSTKKRNLLSWFSLNRSATPQNDRDERLNYTGHDERSVMSSEKSESSSLKPTAYLRGDFNLSEKHLLKSECVTWYTRNTYERTYTEDQRRSSTSVNENLYSFVMTNRYTFRPDTSNTYLVHLNHYHDRSFMEYSGDYESKQHLLNGQTIFRINYIREFGKKATLYVDPGISLMNYRLQNERMKYVWTFRTNTWVRYRFNSLHWIGVGFSHHNNQPEISTLNEVDQTIDFYQIKRGNPNLKNTKLLNLYMMYEGRIGPFNMQARVWKEQFKHNIYPHYYAEGNKLISSYRSDGSFNRFNADMSVSCRISDHIRTRLGLEYHDMYTDIEQLHLSRKNFAASADVNYFIQSFAINAYFKTPKKMLDQSRLVFMETPMIYGLSVRYSNRNLMAEAGTENPFTRQAQYREYADYNIYRYDQTQTSRIYQQTAYLKLAYTFDFGRKTSREQSEVDKTIKSAILKAE
;
A
#
# COMPACT_ATOMS: atom_id res chain seq x y z
N MET A 1 -22.27 12.80 -70.28
CA MET A 1 -21.14 13.76 -70.44
C MET A 1 -21.41 15.12 -69.81
N LEU A 2 -22.66 15.54 -69.64
CA LEU A 2 -23.02 16.83 -68.97
C LEU A 2 -23.05 16.74 -67.44
N LEU A 3 -23.16 15.56 -66.83
CA LEU A 3 -23.18 15.35 -65.38
C LEU A 3 -21.77 15.27 -64.77
N ILE A 4 -20.73 15.01 -65.55
CA ILE A 4 -19.33 14.99 -65.13
C ILE A 4 -18.72 16.39 -65.22
N LEU A 5 -19.23 17.23 -66.01
CA LEU A 5 -18.77 18.64 -66.16
C LEU A 5 -19.31 19.53 -65.03
N SER A 6 -20.46 19.22 -64.45
CA SER A 6 -21.01 19.94 -63.29
C SER A 6 -20.35 19.54 -61.92
N LEU A 7 -19.69 18.40 -61.88
CA LEU A 7 -18.98 17.96 -60.66
C LEU A 7 -17.54 18.54 -60.55
N ILE A 8 -16.98 19.04 -61.67
CA ILE A 8 -15.64 19.64 -61.73
C ILE A 8 -15.68 21.15 -61.43
N LEU A 9 -16.81 21.81 -61.63
CA LEU A 9 -16.99 23.25 -61.35
C LEU A 9 -17.43 23.59 -59.93
N GLY A 10 -17.71 22.54 -59.06
CA GLY A 10 -18.18 22.71 -57.67
C GLY A 10 -17.09 22.69 -56.59
N VAL A 11 -15.81 22.55 -56.92
CA VAL A 11 -14.71 22.41 -55.95
C VAL A 11 -13.57 23.44 -56.22
N MET A 12 -13.89 24.61 -56.68
CA MET A 12 -12.96 25.72 -56.56
C MET A 12 -13.35 26.58 -55.35
N GLN A 13 -12.99 26.12 -54.16
CA GLN A 13 -12.87 27.03 -53.02
C GLN A 13 -11.71 27.99 -53.35
N PRO A 14 -11.86 29.31 -53.14
CA PRO A 14 -10.75 30.22 -53.30
C PRO A 14 -9.66 29.85 -52.29
N VAL A 15 -8.49 29.43 -52.75
CA VAL A 15 -7.29 29.32 -51.92
C VAL A 15 -7.00 30.71 -51.40
N GLN A 16 -7.42 31.01 -50.20
CA GLN A 16 -7.04 32.28 -49.56
C GLN A 16 -5.53 32.24 -49.34
N ALA A 17 -4.83 33.22 -49.91
CA ALA A 17 -3.40 33.38 -49.74
C ALA A 17 -3.06 33.42 -48.23
N GLN A 18 -2.09 32.61 -47.82
CA GLN A 18 -1.56 32.57 -46.46
C GLN A 18 -0.24 33.34 -46.44
N HIS A 19 -0.09 34.25 -45.51
CA HIS A 19 1.02 35.18 -45.42
C HIS A 19 1.91 34.89 -44.21
N ILE A 20 3.08 35.51 -44.18
CA ILE A 20 4.10 35.35 -43.18
C ILE A 20 4.15 36.60 -42.30
N LEU A 21 4.07 36.42 -40.97
CA LEU A 21 4.33 37.47 -40.00
C LEU A 21 5.77 37.36 -39.51
N LYS A 22 6.55 38.43 -39.62
CA LYS A 22 7.94 38.52 -39.15
C LYS A 22 8.09 39.62 -38.12
N GLY A 23 9.15 39.58 -37.35
CA GLY A 23 9.50 40.63 -36.38
C GLY A 23 10.64 40.20 -35.46
N VAL A 24 10.95 41.09 -34.52
CA VAL A 24 12.04 40.89 -33.59
C VAL A 24 11.57 41.23 -32.16
N VAL A 25 12.05 40.48 -31.19
CA VAL A 25 11.78 40.66 -29.75
C VAL A 25 13.08 40.97 -29.00
N TYR A 26 13.17 42.17 -28.43
CA TYR A 26 14.27 42.61 -27.61
C TYR A 26 13.88 42.77 -26.12
N ASP A 27 14.85 42.78 -25.23
CA ASP A 27 14.71 43.25 -23.84
C ASP A 27 14.89 44.76 -23.75
N GLU A 28 14.75 45.35 -22.56
CA GLU A 28 14.95 46.77 -22.31
C GLU A 28 16.40 47.24 -22.54
N ALA A 29 17.37 46.32 -22.59
CA ALA A 29 18.77 46.62 -22.88
C ALA A 29 19.08 46.52 -24.38
N GLY A 30 18.09 46.19 -25.23
CA GLY A 30 18.25 46.04 -26.68
C GLY A 30 18.89 44.70 -27.08
N THR A 31 18.90 43.71 -26.22
CA THR A 31 19.40 42.36 -26.50
C THR A 31 18.26 41.48 -27.01
N GLY A 32 18.51 40.67 -28.05
CA GLY A 32 17.50 39.73 -28.58
C GLY A 32 17.10 38.68 -27.53
N VAL A 33 15.82 38.49 -27.30
CA VAL A 33 15.30 37.54 -26.34
C VAL A 33 15.08 36.19 -26.98
N PHE A 34 15.95 35.23 -26.69
CA PHE A 34 15.91 33.86 -27.23
C PHE A 34 14.73 33.06 -26.70
N SER A 35 14.14 32.21 -27.57
CA SER A 35 13.07 31.25 -27.18
C SER A 35 11.81 31.90 -26.59
N THR A 36 11.50 33.14 -27.01
CA THR A 36 10.25 33.82 -26.68
C THR A 36 9.08 33.14 -27.41
N THR A 37 8.05 32.77 -26.69
CA THR A 37 6.84 32.16 -27.28
C THR A 37 5.93 33.22 -27.82
N LEU A 38 5.54 33.08 -29.09
CA LEU A 38 4.65 33.96 -29.84
C LEU A 38 3.39 33.21 -30.24
N ARG A 39 2.22 33.76 -29.96
CA ARG A 39 0.93 33.19 -30.33
C ARG A 39 0.08 34.25 -31.01
N VAL A 40 -0.34 33.98 -32.25
CA VAL A 40 -1.32 34.78 -32.96
C VAL A 40 -2.70 34.28 -32.57
N LEU A 41 -3.52 35.18 -32.04
CA LEU A 41 -4.88 34.92 -31.57
C LEU A 41 -5.85 35.79 -32.35
N THR A 42 -7.08 35.33 -32.57
CA THR A 42 -8.21 36.18 -33.00
C THR A 42 -8.58 37.14 -31.86
N GLU A 43 -9.41 38.14 -32.13
CA GLU A 43 -9.93 39.08 -31.13
C GLU A 43 -10.67 38.35 -29.99
N ASP A 44 -11.29 37.20 -30.28
CA ASP A 44 -11.94 36.31 -29.30
C ASP A 44 -10.95 35.37 -28.57
N SER A 45 -9.63 35.62 -28.69
CA SER A 45 -8.56 34.85 -28.04
C SER A 45 -8.44 33.39 -28.53
N VAL A 46 -8.93 33.05 -29.71
CA VAL A 46 -8.76 31.71 -30.31
C VAL A 46 -7.38 31.64 -31.00
N PHE A 47 -6.63 30.58 -30.76
CA PHE A 47 -5.30 30.37 -31.34
C PHE A 47 -5.38 30.14 -32.87
N VAL A 48 -4.57 30.86 -33.62
CA VAL A 48 -4.48 30.79 -35.08
C VAL A 48 -3.16 30.14 -35.52
N SER A 49 -2.03 30.69 -35.08
CA SER A 49 -0.67 30.21 -35.40
C SER A 49 0.32 30.68 -34.35
N GLY A 50 1.54 30.17 -34.35
CA GLY A 50 2.56 30.58 -33.39
C GLY A 50 3.97 30.20 -33.79
N GLY A 51 4.94 30.72 -33.05
CA GLY A 51 6.36 30.47 -33.25
C GLY A 51 7.18 30.80 -32.00
N VAL A 52 8.49 30.67 -32.12
CA VAL A 52 9.46 31.07 -31.08
C VAL A 52 10.57 31.90 -31.73
N THR A 53 11.15 32.82 -30.97
CA THR A 53 12.30 33.61 -31.44
C THR A 53 13.59 32.76 -31.44
N ASP A 54 14.47 33.08 -32.40
CA ASP A 54 15.84 32.54 -32.48
C ASP A 54 16.80 33.21 -31.49
N GLY A 55 18.12 32.95 -31.65
CA GLY A 55 19.19 33.51 -30.79
C GLY A 55 19.33 35.02 -30.84
N ASN A 56 18.87 35.65 -31.90
CA ASN A 56 18.93 37.10 -32.09
C ASN A 56 17.61 37.80 -31.73
N GLY A 57 16.58 37.02 -31.34
CA GLY A 57 15.24 37.49 -31.05
C GLY A 57 14.34 37.58 -32.27
N ASP A 58 14.78 37.14 -33.46
CA ASP A 58 13.99 37.14 -34.68
C ASP A 58 12.94 36.04 -34.70
N PHE A 59 11.76 36.29 -35.29
CA PHE A 59 10.71 35.31 -35.49
C PHE A 59 10.04 35.37 -36.84
N GLU A 60 9.55 34.22 -37.28
CA GLU A 60 8.74 34.05 -38.50
C GLU A 60 7.56 33.10 -38.21
N ILE A 61 6.33 33.59 -38.37
CA ILE A 61 5.10 32.79 -38.16
C ILE A 61 4.38 32.71 -39.48
N LYS A 62 4.15 31.49 -40.01
CA LYS A 62 3.54 31.20 -41.31
C LYS A 62 2.05 30.91 -41.17
N ASN A 63 1.37 30.93 -42.33
CA ASN A 63 -0.02 30.50 -42.49
C ASN A 63 -1.04 31.43 -41.80
N ILE A 64 -0.82 32.75 -41.81
CA ILE A 64 -1.77 33.71 -41.28
C ILE A 64 -2.56 34.31 -42.46
N LYS A 65 -3.88 34.34 -42.34
CA LYS A 65 -4.77 35.00 -43.31
C LYS A 65 -4.84 36.50 -43.04
N ALA A 66 -5.25 37.29 -44.03
CA ALA A 66 -5.55 38.71 -43.82
C ALA A 66 -6.67 38.87 -42.78
N GLY A 67 -6.52 39.83 -41.85
CA GLY A 67 -7.49 40.07 -40.79
C GLY A 67 -6.86 40.67 -39.51
N ASN A 68 -7.69 40.94 -38.53
CA ASN A 68 -7.28 41.49 -37.22
C ASN A 68 -6.90 40.38 -36.24
N TYR A 69 -5.77 40.55 -35.55
CA TYR A 69 -5.22 39.58 -34.63
C TYR A 69 -4.56 40.26 -33.43
N ILE A 70 -4.35 39.45 -32.41
CA ILE A 70 -3.57 39.80 -31.21
C ILE A 70 -2.34 38.87 -31.15
N LEU A 71 -1.13 39.44 -31.17
CA LEU A 71 0.09 38.72 -30.90
C LEU A 71 0.34 38.70 -29.40
N ALA A 72 0.24 37.51 -28.78
CA ALA A 72 0.61 37.28 -27.41
C ALA A 72 2.07 36.83 -27.34
N VAL A 73 2.91 37.62 -26.66
CA VAL A 73 4.36 37.43 -26.53
C VAL A 73 4.68 37.13 -25.08
N SER A 74 5.36 36.00 -24.81
CA SER A 74 5.69 35.56 -23.45
C SER A 74 7.05 34.91 -23.38
N ASN A 75 7.84 35.25 -22.35
CA ASN A 75 9.11 34.60 -22.00
C ASN A 75 9.30 34.60 -20.49
N ILE A 76 10.08 33.62 -19.97
CA ILE A 76 10.38 33.50 -18.56
C ILE A 76 11.28 34.66 -18.10
N GLY A 77 10.86 35.37 -17.09
CA GLY A 77 11.57 36.54 -16.55
C GLY A 77 11.14 37.89 -17.18
N TYR A 78 10.12 37.88 -18.08
CA TYR A 78 9.58 39.08 -18.72
C TYR A 78 8.06 39.17 -18.56
N ALA A 79 7.54 40.38 -18.51
CA ALA A 79 6.09 40.63 -18.49
C ALA A 79 5.47 40.23 -19.82
N ASN A 80 4.36 39.51 -19.76
CA ASN A 80 3.59 39.14 -20.97
C ASN A 80 3.13 40.40 -21.70
N ARG A 81 3.25 40.40 -23.03
CA ARG A 81 2.83 41.53 -23.88
C ARG A 81 1.81 41.04 -24.90
N PHE A 82 0.75 41.82 -25.09
CA PHE A 82 -0.30 41.59 -26.08
C PHE A 82 -0.31 42.77 -27.04
N ILE A 83 -0.22 42.51 -28.36
CA ILE A 83 -0.10 43.51 -29.41
C ILE A 83 -1.17 43.24 -30.42
N ALA A 84 -2.13 44.12 -30.56
CA ALA A 84 -3.10 44.06 -31.65
C ALA A 84 -2.44 44.51 -32.96
N PHE A 85 -2.66 43.78 -34.04
CA PHE A 85 -2.17 44.10 -35.35
C PHE A 85 -3.16 43.63 -36.43
N GLU A 86 -3.13 44.32 -37.57
CA GLU A 86 -3.84 43.92 -38.76
C GLU A 86 -2.88 43.22 -39.71
N MET A 87 -3.20 41.99 -40.12
CA MET A 87 -2.46 41.25 -41.13
C MET A 87 -2.95 41.68 -42.50
N PRO A 88 -2.12 42.38 -43.31
CA PRO A 88 -2.50 42.79 -44.68
C PRO A 88 -2.56 41.55 -45.59
N GLY A 89 -3.08 41.70 -46.80
CA GLY A 89 -3.09 40.64 -47.82
C GLY A 89 -1.70 40.31 -48.41
N SER A 90 -0.61 40.52 -47.67
CA SER A 90 0.80 40.29 -48.01
C SER A 90 1.60 39.96 -46.73
N ASP A 91 2.84 39.52 -46.88
CA ASP A 91 3.74 39.31 -45.74
C ASP A 91 3.93 40.62 -44.95
N TYR A 92 3.91 40.54 -43.65
CA TYR A 92 3.95 41.69 -42.76
C TYR A 92 5.07 41.58 -41.74
N THR A 93 5.82 42.65 -41.54
CA THR A 93 6.85 42.77 -40.51
C THR A 93 6.34 43.66 -39.39
N LEU A 94 6.18 43.07 -38.21
CA LEU A 94 5.72 43.77 -37.00
C LEU A 94 6.82 44.74 -36.52
N PRO A 95 6.48 45.89 -35.97
CA PRO A 95 7.45 46.74 -35.28
C PRO A 95 8.13 45.98 -34.12
N THR A 96 9.35 46.39 -33.79
CA THR A 96 10.13 45.78 -32.69
C THR A 96 9.33 45.65 -31.40
N VAL A 97 9.29 44.44 -30.87
CA VAL A 97 8.61 44.12 -29.61
C VAL A 97 9.64 44.19 -28.49
N VAL A 98 9.47 45.11 -27.53
CA VAL A 98 10.35 45.19 -26.34
C VAL A 98 9.63 44.56 -25.17
N LEU A 99 10.23 43.56 -24.57
CA LEU A 99 9.75 42.92 -23.32
C LEU A 99 10.39 43.61 -22.11
N LYS A 100 9.57 44.01 -21.16
CA LYS A 100 10.03 44.53 -19.87
C LYS A 100 10.38 43.40 -18.93
N THR A 101 11.53 43.51 -18.27
CA THR A 101 11.94 42.55 -17.22
C THR A 101 10.89 42.56 -16.11
N ASP A 102 10.30 41.42 -15.85
CA ASP A 102 9.37 41.24 -14.72
C ASP A 102 10.14 40.67 -13.53
N VAL A 103 10.58 41.56 -12.64
CA VAL A 103 11.19 41.21 -11.35
C VAL A 103 10.12 40.85 -10.32
N VAL A 104 8.93 40.49 -10.74
CA VAL A 104 7.99 39.88 -9.82
C VAL A 104 8.61 38.55 -9.42
N ALA A 105 9.11 38.49 -8.19
CA ALA A 105 9.31 37.23 -7.51
C ALA A 105 8.14 36.35 -7.89
N LEU A 106 8.41 35.18 -8.47
CA LEU A 106 7.40 34.22 -8.92
C LEU A 106 6.34 34.13 -7.83
N GLY A 107 5.35 34.99 -7.92
CA GLY A 107 4.15 34.91 -7.13
C GLY A 107 3.64 33.52 -7.42
N GLU A 108 3.61 32.74 -6.38
CA GLU A 108 3.16 31.37 -6.33
C GLU A 108 2.08 31.13 -7.36
N VAL A 109 2.43 30.52 -8.51
CA VAL A 109 1.44 30.02 -9.44
C VAL A 109 0.72 28.94 -8.68
N THR A 110 -0.39 29.31 -8.07
CA THR A 110 -1.32 28.36 -7.48
C THR A 110 -1.89 27.59 -8.66
N VAL A 111 -1.23 26.50 -9.04
CA VAL A 111 -1.79 25.54 -9.98
C VAL A 111 -3.05 25.03 -9.33
N ARG A 112 -4.20 25.59 -9.65
CA ARG A 112 -5.52 25.05 -9.35
C ARG A 112 -5.76 23.78 -10.20
N GLY A 113 -4.70 22.94 -10.31
CA GLY A 113 -4.74 21.66 -10.97
C GLY A 113 -5.33 20.60 -10.03
N SER A 114 -5.92 19.58 -10.64
CA SER A 114 -6.40 18.41 -9.91
C SER A 114 -5.22 17.75 -9.20
N THR A 115 -5.31 17.54 -7.88
CA THR A 115 -4.36 16.75 -7.09
C THR A 115 -4.26 15.31 -7.61
N PHE A 116 -5.32 14.81 -8.25
CA PHE A 116 -5.42 13.47 -8.82
C PHE A 116 -5.38 13.55 -10.35
N ILE A 117 -4.33 13.04 -10.95
CA ILE A 117 -4.13 12.98 -12.39
C ILE A 117 -4.09 11.52 -12.81
N ARG A 118 -5.07 11.10 -13.60
CA ARG A 118 -5.14 9.72 -14.06
C ARG A 118 -4.20 9.52 -15.24
N LYS A 119 -3.27 8.59 -15.09
CA LYS A 119 -2.33 8.15 -16.12
C LYS A 119 -2.80 6.85 -16.76
N LYS A 120 -2.03 6.33 -17.69
CA LYS A 120 -2.35 5.11 -18.46
C LYS A 120 -2.54 3.88 -17.56
N ASP A 121 -1.71 3.71 -16.53
CA ASP A 121 -1.59 2.53 -15.69
C ASP A 121 -1.70 2.83 -14.19
N HIS A 122 -1.72 4.11 -13.79
CA HIS A 122 -1.76 4.52 -12.40
C HIS A 122 -2.51 5.84 -12.19
N LEU A 123 -2.86 6.09 -10.96
CA LEU A 123 -3.29 7.39 -10.48
C LEU A 123 -2.06 8.15 -9.97
N LEU A 124 -1.72 9.24 -10.64
CA LEU A 124 -0.70 10.17 -10.19
C LEU A 124 -1.33 11.17 -9.24
N VAL A 125 -0.77 11.28 -8.04
CA VAL A 125 -1.25 12.19 -7.00
C VAL A 125 -0.16 13.20 -6.71
N ILE A 126 -0.47 14.49 -6.90
CA ILE A 126 0.44 15.60 -6.58
C ILE A 126 -0.01 16.20 -5.25
N PRO A 127 0.80 16.06 -4.19
CA PRO A 127 0.49 16.65 -2.89
C PRO A 127 0.43 18.17 -2.97
N ASP A 128 -0.57 18.77 -2.36
CA ASP A 128 -0.62 20.22 -2.21
C ASP A 128 0.19 20.69 -0.98
N LYS A 129 0.41 21.99 -0.87
CA LYS A 129 1.21 22.60 0.22
C LYS A 129 0.64 22.30 1.60
N GLN A 130 -0.67 22.26 1.75
CA GLN A 130 -1.30 21.96 3.03
C GLN A 130 -1.09 20.50 3.42
N GLN A 131 -1.23 19.59 2.46
CA GLN A 131 -1.00 18.16 2.69
C GLN A 131 0.46 17.89 3.09
N ILE A 132 1.42 18.54 2.42
CA ILE A 132 2.85 18.44 2.74
C ILE A 132 3.17 19.07 4.09
N LYS A 133 2.66 20.29 4.35
CA LYS A 133 2.92 21.05 5.60
C LYS A 133 2.45 20.27 6.82
N HIS A 134 1.33 19.58 6.71
CA HIS A 134 0.68 18.86 7.81
C HIS A 134 0.97 17.36 7.80
N ALA A 135 2.04 16.93 7.15
CA ALA A 135 2.54 15.56 7.19
C ALA A 135 3.97 15.55 7.73
N PHE A 136 4.33 14.52 8.48
CA PHE A 136 5.68 14.33 8.99
C PHE A 136 6.38 13.13 8.34
N SER A 137 5.64 12.08 8.02
CA SER A 137 6.11 10.86 7.39
C SER A 137 5.43 10.62 6.04
N GLY A 138 5.92 9.65 5.28
CA GLY A 138 5.25 9.19 4.07
C GLY A 138 3.84 8.65 4.36
N TYR A 139 3.62 8.00 5.51
CA TYR A 139 2.28 7.55 5.93
C TYR A 139 1.34 8.70 6.24
N ASP A 140 1.82 9.74 6.95
CA ASP A 140 1.01 10.93 7.21
C ASP A 140 0.61 11.63 5.92
N LEU A 141 1.55 11.74 4.96
CA LEU A 141 1.23 12.34 3.67
C LEU A 141 0.19 11.50 2.92
N LEU A 142 0.37 10.19 2.86
CA LEU A 142 -0.56 9.30 2.17
C LEU A 142 -1.97 9.36 2.77
N TYR A 143 -2.06 9.44 4.09
CA TYR A 143 -3.33 9.66 4.79
C TYR A 143 -3.98 11.00 4.40
N ASN A 144 -3.20 12.09 4.39
CA ASN A 144 -3.68 13.44 4.01
C ASN A 144 -4.11 13.52 2.54
N LEU A 145 -3.55 12.68 1.66
CA LEU A 145 -3.92 12.63 0.24
C LEU A 145 -5.33 12.10 0.02
N MET A 146 -5.88 11.31 0.95
CA MET A 146 -7.22 10.72 0.86
C MET A 146 -7.50 10.04 -0.48
N ILE A 147 -6.54 9.20 -0.92
CA ILE A 147 -6.67 8.45 -2.16
C ILE A 147 -7.85 7.47 -2.05
N PRO A 148 -8.81 7.48 -3.00
CA PRO A 148 -9.93 6.54 -2.98
C PRO A 148 -9.45 5.08 -2.98
N GLY A 149 -10.10 4.22 -2.21
CA GLY A 149 -9.76 2.81 -2.12
C GLY A 149 -8.51 2.47 -1.33
N LEU A 150 -7.88 3.45 -0.65
CA LEU A 150 -6.79 3.22 0.29
C LEU A 150 -7.24 3.49 1.73
N ASP A 151 -6.99 2.53 2.61
CA ASP A 151 -7.04 2.72 4.07
C ASP A 151 -5.61 2.81 4.59
N VAL A 152 -5.27 3.94 5.21
CA VAL A 152 -3.93 4.22 5.73
C VAL A 152 -3.96 4.19 7.25
N ASN A 153 -3.53 3.08 7.82
CA ASN A 153 -3.37 2.94 9.27
C ASN A 153 -2.01 3.51 9.70
N ARG A 154 -2.01 4.75 10.15
CA ARG A 154 -0.80 5.45 10.61
C ARG A 154 -0.22 4.85 11.89
N LYS A 155 -1.06 4.25 12.74
CA LYS A 155 -0.68 3.61 13.99
C LYS A 155 0.13 2.33 13.72
N ASP A 156 -0.38 1.48 12.86
CA ASP A 156 0.23 0.19 12.56
C ASP A 156 1.20 0.26 11.36
N LYS A 157 1.38 1.46 10.77
CA LYS A 157 2.27 1.72 9.62
C LYS A 157 1.93 0.81 8.43
N LYS A 158 0.63 0.62 8.20
CA LYS A 158 0.07 -0.30 7.21
C LYS A 158 -0.83 0.44 6.22
N VAL A 159 -0.76 0.05 4.96
CA VAL A 159 -1.63 0.58 3.90
C VAL A 159 -2.35 -0.56 3.24
N THR A 160 -3.67 -0.50 3.25
CA THR A 160 -4.52 -1.51 2.63
C THR A 160 -5.30 -0.89 1.48
N ALA A 161 -5.22 -1.50 0.31
CA ALA A 161 -6.07 -1.19 -0.83
C ALA A 161 -7.27 -2.16 -0.85
N THR A 162 -8.28 -1.85 -1.64
CA THR A 162 -9.41 -2.77 -1.89
C THR A 162 -8.98 -4.12 -2.45
N THR A 163 -7.80 -4.18 -3.09
CA THR A 163 -7.19 -5.39 -3.65
C THR A 163 -6.35 -6.19 -2.66
N GLY A 164 -6.10 -5.66 -1.48
CA GLY A 164 -5.26 -6.25 -0.43
C GLY A 164 -4.22 -5.28 0.10
N GLU A 165 -3.23 -5.77 0.84
CA GLU A 165 -2.16 -4.93 1.37
C GLU A 165 -1.31 -4.34 0.25
N ALA A 166 -1.13 -3.03 0.27
CA ALA A 166 -0.35 -2.32 -0.74
C ALA A 166 1.15 -2.45 -0.48
N THR A 167 1.90 -2.76 -1.54
CA THR A 167 3.37 -2.71 -1.49
C THR A 167 3.84 -1.28 -1.73
N LEU A 168 4.72 -0.80 -0.85
CA LEU A 168 5.24 0.57 -0.90
C LEU A 168 6.60 0.62 -1.60
N TYR A 169 6.82 1.68 -2.36
CA TYR A 169 8.05 1.93 -3.12
C TYR A 169 8.48 3.38 -2.98
N ILE A 170 9.79 3.62 -3.03
CA ILE A 170 10.39 4.95 -3.12
C ILE A 170 11.26 4.97 -4.37
N ASN A 171 10.96 5.85 -5.33
CA ASN A 171 11.63 5.95 -6.63
C ASN A 171 11.71 4.60 -7.37
N GLY A 172 10.65 3.79 -7.26
CA GLY A 172 10.55 2.47 -7.86
C GLY A 172 11.32 1.36 -7.16
N VAL A 173 11.92 1.63 -6.01
CA VAL A 173 12.57 0.65 -5.13
C VAL A 173 11.58 0.25 -4.03
N LYS A 174 11.39 -1.06 -3.81
CA LYS A 174 10.51 -1.55 -2.74
C LYS A 174 11.02 -1.03 -1.40
N ALA A 175 10.14 -0.39 -0.65
CA ALA A 175 10.43 0.23 0.62
C ALA A 175 9.95 -0.64 1.78
N ASP A 176 10.73 -0.67 2.84
CA ASP A 176 10.32 -1.18 4.14
C ASP A 176 9.45 -0.13 4.85
N PHE A 177 8.67 -0.54 5.86
CA PHE A 177 7.84 0.39 6.62
C PHE A 177 8.65 1.54 7.25
N ARG A 178 9.92 1.30 7.60
CA ARG A 178 10.85 2.27 8.17
C ARG A 178 11.27 3.34 7.16
N ASP A 179 11.46 2.95 5.91
CA ASP A 179 11.76 3.88 4.83
C ASP A 179 10.63 4.88 4.64
N VAL A 180 9.39 4.41 4.65
CA VAL A 180 8.19 5.26 4.47
C VAL A 180 7.91 6.08 5.74
N GLN A 181 8.11 5.51 6.93
CA GLN A 181 7.96 6.22 8.20
C GLN A 181 8.93 7.42 8.28
N ASN A 182 10.14 7.26 7.78
CA ASN A 182 11.17 8.29 7.82
C ASN A 182 11.25 9.11 6.53
N LEU A 183 10.35 8.90 5.57
CA LEU A 183 10.29 9.65 4.33
C LEU A 183 9.68 11.03 4.58
N ARG A 184 10.45 12.08 4.32
CA ARG A 184 9.99 13.46 4.57
C ARG A 184 9.00 13.92 3.49
N PRO A 185 7.82 14.43 3.89
CA PRO A 185 6.80 14.89 2.94
C PRO A 185 7.28 16.00 1.99
N LYS A 186 8.13 16.91 2.46
CA LYS A 186 8.68 18.01 1.64
C LYS A 186 9.63 17.54 0.52
N ASP A 187 10.12 16.31 0.61
CA ASP A 187 10.95 15.70 -0.42
C ASP A 187 10.12 14.90 -1.43
N ILE A 188 8.85 14.67 -1.16
CA ILE A 188 7.95 13.94 -2.06
C ILE A 188 7.39 14.93 -3.09
N GLU A 189 7.64 14.66 -4.36
CA GLU A 189 7.09 15.45 -5.46
C GLU A 189 5.71 14.96 -5.88
N LYS A 190 5.54 13.65 -5.91
CA LYS A 190 4.31 12.99 -6.34
C LYS A 190 4.23 11.58 -5.80
N VAL A 191 3.02 11.03 -5.78
CA VAL A 191 2.74 9.64 -5.43
C VAL A 191 2.03 8.97 -6.60
N GLU A 192 2.49 7.80 -7.01
CA GLU A 192 1.89 6.98 -8.04
C GLU A 192 1.16 5.80 -7.38
N TYR A 193 -0.13 5.68 -7.62
CA TYR A 193 -0.94 4.58 -7.09
C TYR A 193 -1.39 3.65 -8.22
N TYR A 194 -0.95 2.41 -8.15
CA TYR A 194 -1.26 1.34 -9.12
C TYR A 194 -2.28 0.39 -8.49
N THR A 195 -3.51 0.48 -8.93
CA THR A 195 -4.61 -0.38 -8.45
C THR A 195 -4.56 -1.78 -9.07
N LEU A 196 -4.11 -1.85 -10.33
CA LEU A 196 -3.80 -3.08 -11.05
C LEU A 196 -2.32 -3.04 -11.44
N PRO A 197 -1.41 -3.49 -10.56
CA PRO A 197 0.03 -3.39 -10.78
C PRO A 197 0.50 -4.19 -11.99
N THR A 198 1.33 -3.56 -12.82
CA THR A 198 1.95 -4.17 -14.00
C THR A 198 3.45 -3.87 -14.07
N GLY A 199 4.14 -4.51 -14.98
CA GLY A 199 5.57 -4.25 -15.20
C GLY A 199 6.40 -4.55 -13.95
N LYS A 200 7.10 -3.55 -13.43
CA LYS A 200 7.96 -3.71 -12.24
C LYS A 200 7.19 -3.97 -10.94
N TYR A 201 5.90 -3.76 -10.93
CA TYR A 201 5.01 -3.94 -9.78
C TYR A 201 4.15 -5.20 -9.88
N THR A 202 4.35 -6.01 -10.91
CA THR A 202 3.60 -7.25 -11.12
C THR A 202 3.71 -8.17 -9.91
N GLY A 203 2.57 -8.68 -9.46
CA GLY A 203 2.46 -9.58 -8.31
C GLY A 203 2.06 -8.90 -7.01
N ASP A 204 2.06 -7.57 -6.94
CA ASP A 204 1.51 -6.84 -5.81
C ASP A 204 -0.03 -6.82 -5.88
N ALA A 205 -0.69 -6.79 -4.73
CA ALA A 205 -2.13 -6.54 -4.65
C ALA A 205 -2.47 -5.10 -5.10
N ALA A 206 -1.68 -4.14 -4.64
CA ALA A 206 -1.63 -2.76 -5.11
C ALA A 206 -0.21 -2.23 -4.88
N SER A 207 0.20 -1.18 -5.62
CA SER A 207 1.51 -0.58 -5.43
C SER A 207 1.41 0.93 -5.28
N ILE A 208 2.17 1.47 -4.34
CA ILE A 208 2.28 2.91 -4.10
C ILE A 208 3.75 3.29 -4.22
N ASN A 209 4.05 4.18 -5.15
CA ASN A 209 5.41 4.64 -5.38
C ASN A 209 5.55 6.12 -5.08
N TYR A 210 6.33 6.46 -4.08
CA TYR A 210 6.70 7.83 -3.76
C TYR A 210 7.85 8.28 -4.66
N ILE A 211 7.63 9.33 -5.43
CA ILE A 211 8.68 9.98 -6.22
C ILE A 211 9.21 11.15 -5.41
N THR A 212 10.51 11.13 -5.16
CA THR A 212 11.19 12.11 -4.31
C THR A 212 12.15 12.99 -5.10
N LYS A 213 12.37 14.19 -4.59
CA LYS A 213 13.46 15.07 -5.03
C LYS A 213 14.81 14.40 -4.83
N THR A 214 15.71 14.63 -5.76
CA THR A 214 17.10 14.15 -5.66
C THR A 214 18.02 15.23 -5.09
N TYR A 215 18.95 14.82 -4.25
CA TYR A 215 19.97 15.70 -3.66
C TYR A 215 21.35 15.30 -4.17
N THR A 216 22.17 16.25 -4.60
CA THR A 216 23.56 15.97 -5.00
C THR A 216 24.48 15.79 -3.80
N THR A 217 24.32 16.57 -2.75
CA THR A 217 25.06 16.45 -1.49
C THR A 217 24.21 17.06 -0.37
N GLY A 218 23.99 16.35 0.69
CA GLY A 218 23.25 16.78 1.86
C GLY A 218 22.54 15.65 2.55
N GLY A 219 21.82 15.97 3.59
CA GLY A 219 21.11 14.96 4.36
C GLY A 219 20.18 15.56 5.40
N TYR A 220 19.69 14.68 6.25
CA TYR A 220 18.86 15.06 7.39
C TYR A 220 18.96 14.05 8.53
N VAL A 221 18.65 14.53 9.72
CA VAL A 221 18.36 13.70 10.88
C VAL A 221 16.91 13.97 11.29
N ASN A 222 16.17 12.91 11.52
CA ASN A 222 14.77 12.92 11.92
C ASN A 222 14.60 12.19 13.23
N MET A 223 13.82 12.71 14.16
CA MET A 223 13.46 12.08 15.42
C MET A 223 11.95 12.19 15.62
N GLU A 224 11.32 11.09 16.00
CA GLU A 224 9.89 10.99 16.28
C GLU A 224 9.67 10.27 17.61
N ALA A 225 8.78 10.80 18.43
CA ALA A 225 8.32 10.18 19.67
C ALA A 225 6.80 10.26 19.76
N GLU A 226 6.15 9.13 19.98
CA GLU A 226 4.73 9.02 20.27
C GLU A 226 4.52 8.33 21.59
N GLN A 227 3.75 8.93 22.48
CA GLN A 227 3.41 8.37 23.79
C GLN A 227 1.89 8.28 23.94
N LYS A 228 1.39 7.10 24.30
CA LYS A 228 -0.01 6.87 24.67
C LYS A 228 -0.28 7.37 26.09
N ILE A 229 -1.50 7.81 26.33
CA ILE A 229 -2.00 8.25 27.62
C ILE A 229 -3.03 7.21 28.11
N GLY A 230 -2.91 6.78 29.35
CA GLY A 230 -3.83 5.81 29.96
C GLY A 230 -3.33 4.36 29.97
N TYR A 231 -2.28 4.04 29.19
CA TYR A 231 -1.55 2.77 29.25
C TYR A 231 -0.11 2.97 28.74
N LEU A 232 0.79 2.03 29.03
CA LEU A 232 2.14 2.06 28.52
C LEU A 232 2.11 1.77 27.01
N GLY A 233 2.29 2.77 26.18
CA GLY A 233 2.37 2.61 24.73
C GLY A 233 3.22 3.73 24.17
N GLY A 234 4.28 3.40 23.45
CA GLY A 234 5.16 4.39 22.85
C GLY A 234 5.88 3.87 21.61
N ASN A 235 6.15 4.79 20.68
CA ASN A 235 6.96 4.56 19.50
C ASN A 235 8.01 5.68 19.43
N TYR A 236 9.27 5.30 19.33
CA TYR A 236 10.41 6.21 19.30
C TYR A 236 11.31 5.81 18.14
N ASP A 237 11.43 6.68 17.15
CA ASP A 237 12.16 6.42 15.92
C ASP A 237 13.19 7.54 15.67
N ALA A 238 14.37 7.16 15.20
CA ALA A 238 15.40 8.08 14.73
C ALA A 238 15.91 7.62 13.36
N ALA A 239 16.13 8.58 12.48
CA ALA A 239 16.65 8.32 11.14
C ALA A 239 17.72 9.35 10.78
N ALA A 240 18.77 8.91 10.11
CA ALA A 240 19.76 9.76 9.48
C ALA A 240 19.93 9.36 8.03
N LYS A 241 19.90 10.32 7.11
CA LYS A 241 20.15 10.11 5.68
C LYS A 241 21.25 11.07 5.21
N LEU A 242 22.21 10.53 4.47
CA LEU A 242 23.26 11.25 3.79
C LEU A 242 23.24 10.88 2.30
N SER A 243 23.17 11.88 1.44
CA SER A 243 23.29 11.73 -0.01
C SER A 243 24.62 12.32 -0.46
N HIS A 244 25.39 11.58 -1.21
CA HIS A 244 26.63 12.05 -1.83
C HIS A 244 26.71 11.55 -3.27
N LYS A 245 26.60 12.49 -4.21
CA LYS A 245 26.56 12.19 -5.68
C LYS A 245 25.42 11.21 -5.99
N GLN A 246 25.77 9.99 -6.39
CA GLN A 246 24.83 8.93 -6.82
C GLN A 246 24.57 7.90 -5.71
N THR A 247 25.15 8.09 -4.52
CA THR A 247 25.04 7.15 -3.40
C THR A 247 24.29 7.79 -2.25
N ASN A 248 23.32 7.05 -1.71
CA ASN A 248 22.61 7.41 -0.49
C ASN A 248 22.94 6.40 0.60
N TYR A 249 23.19 6.90 1.78
CA TYR A 249 23.36 6.16 3.03
C TYR A 249 22.19 6.49 3.94
N SER A 250 21.56 5.49 4.51
CA SER A 250 20.48 5.69 5.47
C SER A 250 20.71 4.81 6.68
N PHE A 251 20.47 5.37 7.84
CA PHE A 251 20.50 4.68 9.12
C PHE A 251 19.17 4.92 9.83
N TYR A 252 18.53 3.85 10.32
CA TYR A 252 17.30 3.90 11.09
C TYR A 252 17.48 3.13 12.38
N GLY A 253 16.93 3.64 13.47
CA GLY A 253 16.84 2.95 14.74
C GLY A 253 15.52 3.27 15.42
N GLY A 254 14.91 2.29 16.07
CA GLY A 254 13.64 2.52 16.74
C GLY A 254 13.38 1.56 17.90
N TYR A 255 12.50 2.02 18.76
CA TYR A 255 11.97 1.29 19.90
C TYR A 255 10.47 1.50 20.00
N SER A 256 9.70 0.43 20.11
CA SER A 256 8.30 0.51 20.48
C SER A 256 8.00 -0.37 21.67
N THR A 257 7.08 0.06 22.50
CA THR A 257 6.61 -0.68 23.67
C THR A 257 5.10 -0.58 23.78
N THR A 258 4.46 -1.65 24.17
CA THR A 258 3.05 -1.70 24.51
C THR A 258 2.90 -2.52 25.79
N GLY A 259 2.25 -1.95 26.80
CA GLY A 259 1.98 -2.65 28.04
C GLY A 259 0.66 -2.17 28.62
N TYR A 260 -0.22 -3.10 28.94
CA TYR A 260 -1.52 -2.79 29.53
C TYR A 260 -1.99 -3.92 30.43
N GLY A 261 -2.76 -3.55 31.44
CA GLY A 261 -3.46 -4.45 32.33
C GLY A 261 -4.98 -4.27 32.24
N GLY A 262 -5.70 -5.11 32.98
CA GLY A 262 -7.14 -4.99 33.09
C GLY A 262 -7.90 -5.37 31.82
N ILE A 263 -7.38 -6.29 31.01
CA ILE A 263 -8.13 -6.97 29.96
C ILE A 263 -9.26 -7.75 30.66
N LYS A 264 -10.51 -7.46 30.26
CA LYS A 264 -11.66 -8.26 30.67
C LYS A 264 -12.04 -9.16 29.52
N LYS A 265 -12.04 -10.45 29.78
CA LYS A 265 -12.44 -11.47 28.82
C LYS A 265 -13.40 -12.40 29.50
N GLU A 266 -14.52 -12.64 28.87
CA GLU A 266 -15.48 -13.65 29.26
C GLU A 266 -15.65 -14.63 28.11
N LYS A 267 -15.59 -15.93 28.38
CA LYS A 267 -15.72 -16.97 27.38
C LYS A 267 -16.58 -18.11 27.91
N ASN A 268 -17.69 -18.36 27.24
CA ASN A 268 -18.55 -19.50 27.48
C ASN A 268 -18.20 -20.61 26.49
N GLU A 269 -17.91 -21.81 26.97
CA GLU A 269 -17.48 -22.94 26.17
C GLU A 269 -18.27 -24.21 26.47
N ALA A 270 -18.54 -24.99 25.41
CA ALA A 270 -19.04 -26.36 25.51
C ALA A 270 -18.12 -27.29 24.71
N LEU A 271 -17.58 -28.28 25.41
CA LEU A 271 -16.70 -29.31 24.86
C LEU A 271 -17.44 -30.64 24.94
N PHE A 272 -17.77 -31.22 23.79
CA PHE A 272 -18.44 -32.51 23.66
C PHE A 272 -17.36 -33.61 23.53
N LEU A 273 -17.06 -34.27 24.67
CA LEU A 273 -16.11 -35.38 24.73
C LEU A 273 -16.80 -36.71 24.43
N SER A 274 -16.04 -37.81 24.38
CA SER A 274 -16.59 -39.11 24.01
C SER A 274 -17.75 -39.56 24.89
N ASP A 275 -17.68 -39.33 26.19
CA ASP A 275 -18.64 -39.87 27.17
C ASP A 275 -19.50 -38.78 27.85
N TYR A 276 -19.05 -37.53 27.81
CA TYR A 276 -19.73 -36.43 28.51
C TYR A 276 -19.43 -35.08 27.91
N THR A 277 -20.22 -34.07 28.29
CA THR A 277 -20.02 -32.68 27.88
C THR A 277 -19.45 -31.89 29.05
N VAL A 278 -18.42 -31.09 28.76
CA VAL A 278 -17.88 -30.09 29.69
C VAL A 278 -18.39 -28.72 29.28
N ASN A 279 -19.20 -28.11 30.11
CA ASN A 279 -19.57 -26.71 29.98
C ASN A 279 -18.69 -25.89 30.90
N ARG A 280 -18.16 -24.79 30.40
CA ARG A 280 -17.21 -23.94 31.13
C ARG A 280 -17.43 -22.47 30.84
N ASN A 281 -17.58 -21.67 31.88
CA ASN A 281 -17.48 -20.21 31.79
C ASN A 281 -16.07 -19.82 32.27
N ARG A 282 -15.39 -19.00 31.53
CA ARG A 282 -14.07 -18.40 31.84
C ARG A 282 -14.21 -16.91 32.05
N GLU A 283 -13.89 -16.42 33.22
CA GLU A 283 -13.87 -15.00 33.54
C GLU A 283 -12.47 -14.54 33.91
N THR A 284 -11.94 -13.57 33.18
CA THR A 284 -10.62 -13.00 33.47
C THR A 284 -10.69 -12.12 34.69
N GLY A 285 -9.96 -12.53 35.78
CA GLY A 285 -9.76 -11.73 36.98
C GLY A 285 -8.62 -10.73 36.84
N TYR A 286 -7.48 -11.22 36.38
CA TYR A 286 -6.26 -10.44 36.19
C TYR A 286 -5.62 -10.78 34.85
N ALA A 287 -5.22 -9.77 34.08
CA ALA A 287 -4.42 -9.97 32.88
C ALA A 287 -3.49 -8.79 32.66
N ASN A 288 -2.23 -9.11 32.38
CA ASN A 288 -1.22 -8.13 31.99
C ASN A 288 -0.51 -8.57 30.73
N TYR A 289 -0.26 -7.61 29.88
CA TYR A 289 0.47 -7.80 28.64
C TYR A 289 1.57 -6.77 28.50
N ARG A 290 2.77 -7.18 28.07
CA ARG A 290 3.85 -6.28 27.68
C ARG A 290 4.58 -6.84 26.47
N SER A 291 4.78 -5.99 25.47
CA SER A 291 5.53 -6.28 24.27
C SER A 291 6.49 -5.14 23.95
N ASN A 292 7.68 -5.51 23.48
CA ASN A 292 8.73 -4.57 23.08
C ASN A 292 9.26 -4.96 21.72
N TYR A 293 9.54 -3.96 20.90
CA TYR A 293 10.19 -4.14 19.60
C TYR A 293 11.34 -3.15 19.45
N LYS A 294 12.51 -3.62 19.00
CA LYS A 294 13.71 -2.80 18.78
C LYS A 294 14.28 -3.15 17.43
N TYR A 295 14.79 -2.13 16.72
CA TYR A 295 15.47 -2.39 15.47
C TYR A 295 16.60 -1.39 15.22
N ILE A 296 17.57 -1.84 14.44
CA ILE A 296 18.54 -1.00 13.74
C ILE A 296 18.55 -1.45 12.28
N HIS A 297 18.75 -0.50 11.37
CA HIS A 297 18.77 -0.75 9.94
C HIS A 297 19.76 0.18 9.26
N PHE A 298 20.65 -0.36 8.45
CA PHE A 298 21.59 0.39 7.65
C PHE A 298 21.40 0.05 6.18
N GLN A 299 21.30 1.07 5.33
CA GLN A 299 21.03 0.93 3.91
C GLN A 299 21.99 1.77 3.07
N VAL A 300 22.45 1.20 1.98
CA VAL A 300 23.23 1.88 0.93
C VAL A 300 22.54 1.68 -0.39
N SER A 301 22.29 2.76 -1.12
CA SER A 301 21.78 2.70 -2.48
C SER A 301 22.66 3.52 -3.43
N ASN A 302 22.93 2.99 -4.63
CA ASN A 302 23.65 3.68 -5.69
C ASN A 302 22.82 3.60 -6.98
N SER A 303 22.56 4.74 -7.59
CA SER A 303 21.69 4.84 -8.76
C SER A 303 22.39 5.55 -9.90
N THR A 304 22.48 4.88 -11.05
CA THR A 304 23.05 5.40 -12.30
C THR A 304 22.05 5.20 -13.45
N LYS A 305 22.34 5.75 -14.64
CA LYS A 305 21.50 5.50 -15.84
C LYS A 305 21.47 4.02 -16.26
N LYS A 306 22.54 3.25 -15.97
CA LYS A 306 22.65 1.85 -16.38
C LYS A 306 22.23 0.85 -15.31
N ARG A 307 22.31 1.23 -14.03
CA ARG A 307 22.02 0.31 -12.92
C ARG A 307 21.55 1.03 -11.66
N ASN A 308 20.70 0.36 -10.89
CA ASN A 308 20.38 0.72 -9.52
C ASN A 308 20.79 -0.44 -8.61
N LEU A 309 21.61 -0.17 -7.61
CA LEU A 309 22.02 -1.13 -6.60
C LEU A 309 21.48 -0.70 -5.25
N LEU A 310 20.91 -1.63 -4.50
CA LEU A 310 20.42 -1.43 -3.15
C LEU A 310 20.92 -2.58 -2.28
N SER A 311 21.56 -2.25 -1.18
CA SER A 311 21.95 -3.22 -0.15
C SER A 311 21.55 -2.68 1.22
N TRP A 312 21.04 -3.55 2.07
CA TRP A 312 20.79 -3.18 3.45
C TRP A 312 20.96 -4.36 4.40
N PHE A 313 21.24 -4.02 5.64
CA PHE A 313 21.29 -4.93 6.77
C PHE A 313 20.37 -4.41 7.88
N SER A 314 19.61 -5.30 8.51
CA SER A 314 18.81 -4.95 9.69
C SER A 314 18.94 -5.99 10.79
N LEU A 315 18.88 -5.54 12.04
CA LEU A 315 18.75 -6.37 13.22
C LEU A 315 17.45 -5.98 13.92
N ASN A 316 16.54 -6.93 14.02
CA ASN A 316 15.25 -6.75 14.67
C ASN A 316 15.17 -7.65 15.91
N ARG A 317 14.66 -7.13 17.01
CA ARG A 317 14.36 -7.89 18.23
C ARG A 317 12.93 -7.59 18.66
N SER A 318 12.11 -8.64 18.74
CA SER A 318 10.77 -8.61 19.33
C SER A 318 10.79 -9.41 20.61
N ALA A 319 10.13 -8.94 21.64
CA ALA A 319 9.96 -9.67 22.88
C ALA A 319 8.60 -9.39 23.51
N THR A 320 7.95 -10.41 23.99
CA THR A 320 6.76 -10.33 24.84
C THR A 320 7.16 -10.90 26.21
N PRO A 321 7.78 -10.07 27.08
CA PRO A 321 8.30 -10.54 28.37
C PRO A 321 7.19 -10.79 29.39
N GLN A 322 5.96 -10.44 29.06
CA GLN A 322 4.83 -10.66 29.95
C GLN A 322 3.55 -10.81 29.14
N ASN A 323 2.88 -11.93 29.33
CA ASN A 323 1.51 -12.20 28.87
C ASN A 323 0.88 -13.14 29.91
N ASP A 324 0.43 -12.53 31.00
CA ASP A 324 -0.09 -13.21 32.18
C ASP A 324 -1.60 -13.04 32.23
N ARG A 325 -2.28 -14.12 32.63
CA ARG A 325 -3.72 -14.14 32.77
C ARG A 325 -4.15 -15.10 33.88
N ASP A 326 -4.90 -14.59 34.85
CA ASP A 326 -5.61 -15.37 35.82
C ASP A 326 -7.10 -15.37 35.54
N GLU A 327 -7.71 -16.53 35.49
CA GLU A 327 -9.12 -16.71 35.14
C GLU A 327 -9.80 -17.57 36.21
N ARG A 328 -11.05 -17.24 36.51
CA ARG A 328 -11.96 -18.14 37.20
C ARG A 328 -12.62 -19.03 36.16
N LEU A 329 -12.54 -20.33 36.36
CA LEU A 329 -13.17 -21.35 35.54
C LEU A 329 -14.34 -21.95 36.32
N ASN A 330 -15.55 -21.67 35.84
CA ASN A 330 -16.78 -22.25 36.41
C ASN A 330 -17.22 -23.40 35.51
N TYR A 331 -17.06 -24.62 35.97
CA TYR A 331 -17.49 -25.83 35.29
C TYR A 331 -18.91 -26.17 35.68
N THR A 332 -19.73 -26.62 34.74
CA THR A 332 -21.10 -27.06 34.94
C THR A 332 -21.41 -28.33 34.13
N GLY A 333 -22.39 -29.11 34.53
CA GLY A 333 -22.79 -30.35 33.90
C GLY A 333 -22.17 -31.56 34.57
N HIS A 334 -21.29 -32.30 33.90
CA HIS A 334 -20.66 -33.51 34.44
C HIS A 334 -19.71 -33.21 35.61
N ASP A 335 -19.08 -32.05 35.62
CA ASP A 335 -18.13 -31.61 36.65
C ASP A 335 -18.55 -30.21 37.14
N GLU A 336 -19.14 -30.18 38.35
CA GLU A 336 -19.58 -28.91 38.94
C GLU A 336 -18.51 -28.39 39.92
N ARG A 337 -17.68 -27.47 39.45
CA ARG A 337 -16.62 -26.87 40.26
C ARG A 337 -16.25 -25.49 39.79
N SER A 338 -15.74 -24.68 40.68
CA SER A 338 -15.13 -23.38 40.37
C SER A 338 -13.67 -23.43 40.81
N VAL A 339 -12.75 -23.19 39.88
CA VAL A 339 -11.31 -23.22 40.12
C VAL A 339 -10.62 -22.01 39.55
N MET A 340 -9.45 -21.67 40.06
CA MET A 340 -8.60 -20.64 39.47
C MET A 340 -7.62 -21.26 38.49
N SER A 341 -7.44 -20.62 37.37
CA SER A 341 -6.36 -20.91 36.44
C SER A 341 -5.43 -19.71 36.28
N SER A 342 -4.16 -19.98 36.04
CA SER A 342 -3.16 -18.96 35.71
C SER A 342 -2.37 -19.41 34.51
N GLU A 343 -2.26 -18.53 33.56
CA GLU A 343 -1.42 -18.71 32.37
C GLU A 343 -0.37 -17.61 32.31
N LYS A 344 0.89 -18.02 32.17
CA LYS A 344 2.03 -17.10 31.98
C LYS A 344 2.78 -17.52 30.75
N SER A 345 3.03 -16.58 29.85
CA SER A 345 3.85 -16.88 28.70
C SER A 345 4.78 -15.72 28.32
N GLU A 346 5.95 -16.11 27.85
CA GLU A 346 7.00 -15.22 27.38
C GLU A 346 7.46 -15.66 25.99
N SER A 347 7.84 -14.71 25.16
CA SER A 347 8.45 -15.02 23.87
C SER A 347 9.47 -13.96 23.48
N SER A 348 10.48 -14.40 22.73
CA SER A 348 11.42 -13.47 22.10
C SER A 348 11.87 -13.97 20.74
N SER A 349 12.20 -13.02 19.86
CA SER A 349 12.72 -13.27 18.52
C SER A 349 13.85 -12.30 18.22
N LEU A 350 14.98 -12.82 17.71
CA LEU A 350 16.09 -12.02 17.18
C LEU A 350 16.28 -12.38 15.72
N LYS A 351 16.21 -11.37 14.83
CA LYS A 351 16.21 -11.55 13.38
C LYS A 351 17.18 -10.60 12.68
N PRO A 352 18.48 -10.98 12.51
CA PRO A 352 19.34 -10.35 11.50
C PRO A 352 18.84 -10.67 10.09
N THR A 353 18.88 -9.68 9.20
CA THR A 353 18.44 -9.79 7.80
C THR A 353 19.42 -9.06 6.91
N ALA A 354 19.83 -9.68 5.79
CA ALA A 354 20.61 -9.06 4.73
C ALA A 354 19.83 -9.07 3.42
N TYR A 355 19.91 -7.98 2.69
CA TYR A 355 19.21 -7.78 1.41
C TYR A 355 20.14 -7.18 0.37
N LEU A 356 20.04 -7.70 -0.85
CA LEU A 356 20.74 -7.20 -2.01
C LEU A 356 19.80 -7.16 -3.21
N ARG A 357 19.81 -6.05 -3.96
CA ARG A 357 19.06 -5.89 -5.20
C ARG A 357 19.90 -5.17 -6.24
N GLY A 358 19.81 -5.64 -7.48
CA GLY A 358 20.32 -4.99 -8.67
C GLY A 358 19.25 -4.87 -9.74
N ASP A 359 19.04 -3.64 -10.24
CA ASP A 359 18.27 -3.38 -11.47
C ASP A 359 19.28 -2.98 -12.56
N PHE A 360 19.34 -3.73 -13.66
CA PHE A 360 20.31 -3.54 -14.71
C PHE A 360 19.61 -3.23 -16.04
N ASN A 361 19.78 -2.02 -16.55
CA ASN A 361 19.36 -1.64 -17.90
C ASN A 361 20.36 -2.19 -18.89
N LEU A 362 20.12 -3.42 -19.42
CA LEU A 362 21.00 -4.08 -20.38
C LEU A 362 20.97 -3.36 -21.74
N SER A 363 19.81 -2.82 -22.11
CA SER A 363 19.59 -1.90 -23.22
C SER A 363 18.28 -1.12 -23.00
N GLU A 364 17.89 -0.26 -23.92
CA GLU A 364 16.60 0.45 -23.88
C GLU A 364 15.38 -0.49 -23.86
N LYS A 365 15.53 -1.70 -24.41
CA LYS A 365 14.47 -2.71 -24.51
C LYS A 365 14.58 -3.83 -23.46
N HIS A 366 15.71 -3.97 -22.79
CA HIS A 366 16.03 -5.10 -21.93
C HIS A 366 16.39 -4.66 -20.52
N LEU A 367 15.61 -5.09 -19.54
CA LEU A 367 15.83 -4.83 -18.12
C LEU A 367 15.92 -6.16 -17.36
N LEU A 368 16.97 -6.33 -16.56
CA LEU A 368 17.11 -7.42 -15.59
C LEU A 368 17.02 -6.86 -14.18
N LYS A 369 16.16 -7.43 -13.37
CA LYS A 369 16.04 -7.16 -11.94
C LYS A 369 16.31 -8.45 -11.18
N SER A 370 17.23 -8.41 -10.21
CA SER A 370 17.54 -9.51 -9.32
C SER A 370 17.51 -9.04 -7.87
N GLU A 371 16.84 -9.77 -7.02
CA GLU A 371 16.72 -9.52 -5.58
C GLU A 371 17.08 -10.79 -4.82
N CYS A 372 17.81 -10.63 -3.73
CA CYS A 372 18.13 -11.69 -2.79
C CYS A 372 17.94 -11.15 -1.38
N VAL A 373 17.23 -11.89 -0.55
CA VAL A 373 17.11 -11.60 0.88
C VAL A 373 17.34 -12.89 1.67
N THR A 374 18.12 -12.79 2.73
CA THR A 374 18.35 -13.88 3.65
C THR A 374 18.21 -13.39 5.08
N TRP A 375 17.65 -14.22 5.91
CA TRP A 375 17.56 -13.94 7.35
C TRP A 375 17.71 -15.23 8.17
N TYR A 376 18.20 -15.01 9.35
CA TYR A 376 18.17 -15.98 10.42
C TYR A 376 17.22 -15.48 11.50
N THR A 377 16.44 -16.37 12.11
CA THR A 377 15.60 -16.02 13.25
C THR A 377 15.84 -17.01 14.37
N ARG A 378 16.19 -16.50 15.54
CA ARG A 378 16.16 -17.26 16.78
C ARG A 378 14.91 -16.89 17.55
N ASN A 379 14.02 -17.87 17.72
CA ASN A 379 12.77 -17.72 18.47
C ASN A 379 12.85 -18.52 19.76
N THR A 380 12.32 -17.94 20.84
CA THR A 380 12.10 -18.64 22.12
C THR A 380 10.66 -18.42 22.55
N TYR A 381 10.04 -19.44 23.10
CA TYR A 381 8.70 -19.38 23.67
C TYR A 381 8.65 -20.24 24.91
N GLU A 382 8.13 -19.67 26.01
CA GLU A 382 7.91 -20.35 27.25
C GLU A 382 6.47 -20.11 27.69
N ARG A 383 5.81 -21.18 28.19
CA ARG A 383 4.45 -21.11 28.69
C ARG A 383 4.30 -22.01 29.89
N THR A 384 3.64 -21.50 30.93
CA THR A 384 3.16 -22.25 32.07
C THR A 384 1.67 -22.01 32.20
N TYR A 385 0.90 -23.10 32.29
CA TYR A 385 -0.51 -23.10 32.59
C TYR A 385 -0.77 -23.87 33.87
N THR A 386 -1.48 -23.29 34.82
CA THR A 386 -1.90 -23.93 36.05
C THR A 386 -3.41 -23.86 36.18
N GLU A 387 -4.02 -24.93 36.69
CA GLU A 387 -5.43 -25.00 36.98
C GLU A 387 -5.59 -25.84 38.27
N ASP A 388 -6.04 -25.20 39.32
CA ASP A 388 -6.02 -25.78 40.67
C ASP A 388 -4.59 -26.21 41.03
N GLN A 389 -4.33 -27.47 41.33
CA GLN A 389 -3.01 -28.02 41.66
C GLN A 389 -2.25 -28.60 40.49
N ARG A 390 -2.88 -28.66 39.31
CA ARG A 390 -2.26 -29.20 38.10
C ARG A 390 -1.47 -28.13 37.36
N ARG A 391 -0.31 -28.50 36.81
CA ARG A 391 0.56 -27.62 36.03
C ARG A 391 0.94 -28.28 34.72
N SER A 392 0.98 -27.47 33.65
CA SER A 392 1.50 -27.79 32.35
C SER A 392 2.55 -26.77 31.98
N SER A 393 3.65 -27.20 31.37
CA SER A 393 4.70 -26.28 30.88
C SER A 393 5.20 -26.67 29.50
N THR A 394 5.54 -25.67 28.74
CA THR A 394 6.10 -25.82 27.39
C THR A 394 7.20 -24.79 27.19
N SER A 395 8.36 -25.25 26.74
CA SER A 395 9.44 -24.38 26.28
C SER A 395 9.82 -24.79 24.85
N VAL A 396 9.99 -23.79 23.97
CA VAL A 396 10.35 -24.02 22.56
C VAL A 396 11.49 -23.11 22.17
N ASN A 397 12.54 -23.69 21.58
CA ASN A 397 13.63 -22.98 20.96
C ASN A 397 13.63 -23.28 19.47
N GLU A 398 13.64 -22.26 18.63
CA GLU A 398 13.66 -22.40 17.18
C GLU A 398 14.82 -21.62 16.56
N ASN A 399 15.51 -22.26 15.61
CA ASN A 399 16.45 -21.64 14.68
C ASN A 399 15.89 -21.77 13.28
N LEU A 400 15.46 -20.65 12.70
CA LEU A 400 14.89 -20.58 11.35
C LEU A 400 15.84 -19.85 10.40
N TYR A 401 16.23 -20.51 9.33
CA TYR A 401 17.01 -19.96 8.22
C TYR A 401 16.11 -19.79 7.01
N SER A 402 16.09 -18.60 6.45
CA SER A 402 15.25 -18.27 5.30
C SER A 402 16.05 -17.60 4.19
N PHE A 403 15.73 -17.96 2.97
CA PHE A 403 16.31 -17.41 1.76
C PHE A 403 15.23 -17.17 0.71
N VAL A 404 15.24 -15.98 0.12
CA VAL A 404 14.34 -15.64 -0.99
C VAL A 404 15.15 -15.02 -2.12
N MET A 405 14.95 -15.54 -3.32
CA MET A 405 15.52 -14.97 -4.54
C MET A 405 14.41 -14.69 -5.55
N THR A 406 14.42 -13.50 -6.13
CA THR A 406 13.47 -13.07 -7.15
C THR A 406 14.23 -12.50 -8.34
N ASN A 407 14.06 -13.12 -9.52
CA ASN A 407 14.62 -12.63 -10.76
C ASN A 407 13.49 -12.28 -11.73
N ARG A 408 13.64 -11.15 -12.40
CA ARG A 408 12.74 -10.72 -13.44
C ARG A 408 13.49 -10.13 -14.63
N TYR A 409 13.28 -10.73 -15.77
CA TYR A 409 13.75 -10.20 -17.04
C TYR A 409 12.58 -9.57 -17.79
N THR A 410 12.73 -8.37 -18.28
CA THR A 410 11.71 -7.62 -19.04
C THR A 410 12.24 -7.31 -20.43
N PHE A 411 11.46 -7.62 -21.46
CA PHE A 411 11.71 -7.33 -22.85
C PHE A 411 10.58 -6.47 -23.43
N ARG A 412 10.93 -5.31 -23.98
CA ARG A 412 10.00 -4.37 -24.60
C ARG A 412 10.42 -4.12 -26.07
N PRO A 413 9.97 -4.96 -27.01
CA PRO A 413 10.30 -4.76 -28.43
C PRO A 413 9.80 -3.44 -28.97
N ASP A 414 8.64 -2.99 -28.51
CA ASP A 414 7.94 -1.78 -28.93
C ASP A 414 7.10 -1.18 -27.78
N THR A 415 6.37 -0.09 -28.05
CA THR A 415 5.53 0.60 -27.06
C THR A 415 4.24 -0.14 -26.72
N SER A 416 3.86 -1.13 -27.47
CA SER A 416 2.59 -1.87 -27.32
C SER A 416 2.76 -3.23 -26.69
N ASN A 417 3.94 -3.82 -26.76
CA ASN A 417 4.22 -5.17 -26.28
C ASN A 417 5.26 -5.17 -25.17
N THR A 418 4.97 -5.89 -24.09
CA THR A 418 5.94 -6.13 -23.01
C THR A 418 5.88 -7.60 -22.61
N TYR A 419 7.02 -8.25 -22.57
CA TYR A 419 7.21 -9.62 -22.10
C TYR A 419 8.04 -9.60 -20.83
N LEU A 420 7.62 -10.38 -19.82
CA LEU A 420 8.37 -10.53 -18.58
C LEU A 420 8.51 -12.02 -18.27
N VAL A 421 9.69 -12.41 -17.85
CA VAL A 421 9.97 -13.74 -17.31
C VAL A 421 10.34 -13.60 -15.85
N HIS A 422 9.64 -14.33 -15.00
CA HIS A 422 9.85 -14.33 -13.55
C HIS A 422 10.30 -15.71 -13.07
N LEU A 423 11.32 -15.71 -12.24
CA LEU A 423 11.76 -16.87 -11.49
C LEU A 423 11.93 -16.46 -10.02
N ASN A 424 11.08 -16.98 -9.17
CA ASN A 424 11.12 -16.75 -7.72
C ASN A 424 11.41 -18.07 -7.01
N HIS A 425 12.30 -18.02 -6.02
CA HIS A 425 12.59 -19.16 -5.16
C HIS A 425 12.53 -18.74 -3.70
N TYR A 426 11.83 -19.52 -2.89
CA TYR A 426 11.67 -19.37 -1.45
C TYR A 426 12.19 -20.63 -0.79
N HIS A 427 12.92 -20.50 0.30
CA HIS A 427 13.45 -21.63 1.04
C HIS A 427 13.50 -21.30 2.53
N ASP A 428 12.85 -22.14 3.34
CA ASP A 428 12.87 -22.07 4.80
C ASP A 428 13.37 -23.39 5.38
N ARG A 429 14.21 -23.30 6.39
CA ARG A 429 14.72 -24.44 7.16
C ARG A 429 14.64 -24.11 8.64
N SER A 430 13.76 -24.82 9.35
CA SER A 430 13.52 -24.64 10.78
C SER A 430 14.01 -25.86 11.57
N PHE A 431 14.67 -25.58 12.68
CA PHE A 431 15.06 -26.53 13.71
C PHE A 431 14.41 -26.09 15.00
N MET A 432 13.52 -26.92 15.54
CA MET A 432 12.78 -26.65 16.77
C MET A 432 13.07 -27.72 17.81
N GLU A 433 13.23 -27.28 19.05
CA GLU A 433 13.36 -28.14 20.22
C GLU A 433 12.28 -27.78 21.23
N TYR A 434 11.42 -28.74 21.49
CA TYR A 434 10.34 -28.67 22.48
C TYR A 434 10.77 -29.38 23.75
N SER A 435 10.46 -28.79 24.89
CA SER A 435 10.66 -29.37 26.22
C SER A 435 9.54 -28.99 27.18
N GLY A 436 9.39 -29.69 28.25
CA GLY A 436 8.31 -29.56 29.23
C GLY A 436 7.42 -30.78 29.25
N ASP A 437 6.09 -30.66 29.10
CA ASP A 437 5.18 -31.81 29.11
C ASP A 437 5.42 -32.75 27.92
N TYR A 438 5.93 -32.22 26.83
CA TYR A 438 6.27 -32.99 25.63
C TYR A 438 7.68 -32.64 25.18
N GLU A 439 8.51 -33.64 24.97
CA GLU A 439 9.85 -33.48 24.43
C GLU A 439 9.86 -33.87 22.93
N SER A 440 10.31 -32.99 22.08
CA SER A 440 10.40 -33.27 20.65
C SER A 440 11.44 -32.39 19.96
N LYS A 441 12.17 -32.98 19.01
CA LYS A 441 13.03 -32.22 18.07
C LYS A 441 12.42 -32.29 16.69
N GLN A 442 12.14 -31.12 16.13
CA GLN A 442 11.50 -31.00 14.83
C GLN A 442 12.46 -30.35 13.83
N HIS A 443 12.55 -30.94 12.65
CA HIS A 443 13.30 -30.38 11.54
C HIS A 443 12.37 -30.25 10.34
N LEU A 444 12.09 -29.00 9.94
CA LEU A 444 11.17 -28.67 8.87
C LEU A 444 11.93 -28.00 7.72
N LEU A 445 11.65 -28.45 6.51
CA LEU A 445 12.13 -27.83 5.28
C LEU A 445 10.93 -27.51 4.42
N ASN A 446 10.84 -26.27 3.96
CA ASN A 446 9.79 -25.78 3.08
C ASN A 446 10.41 -24.95 1.96
N GLY A 447 10.04 -25.24 0.71
CA GLY A 447 10.53 -24.52 -0.46
C GLY A 447 9.44 -24.34 -1.50
N GLN A 448 9.58 -23.28 -2.27
CA GLN A 448 8.72 -23.02 -3.42
C GLN A 448 9.52 -22.35 -4.54
N THR A 449 9.44 -22.90 -5.74
CA THR A 449 9.94 -22.26 -6.95
C THR A 449 8.78 -21.91 -7.86
N ILE A 450 8.69 -20.67 -8.30
CA ILE A 450 7.62 -20.18 -9.17
C ILE A 450 8.24 -19.64 -10.46
N PHE A 451 7.80 -20.15 -11.57
CA PHE A 451 8.12 -19.66 -12.91
C PHE A 451 6.87 -19.10 -13.58
N ARG A 452 6.96 -17.86 -14.11
CA ARG A 452 5.85 -17.20 -14.82
C ARG A 452 6.35 -16.45 -16.05
N ILE A 453 5.49 -16.42 -17.07
CA ILE A 453 5.70 -15.60 -18.27
C ILE A 453 4.52 -14.65 -18.37
N ASN A 454 4.79 -13.35 -18.30
CA ASN A 454 3.76 -12.33 -18.43
C ASN A 454 3.81 -11.73 -19.82
N TYR A 455 2.66 -11.47 -20.40
CA TYR A 455 2.49 -10.71 -21.62
C TYR A 455 1.53 -9.56 -21.39
N ILE A 456 1.96 -8.36 -21.76
CA ILE A 456 1.14 -7.14 -21.73
C ILE A 456 1.01 -6.63 -23.14
N ARG A 457 -0.23 -6.48 -23.59
CA ARG A 457 -0.58 -5.90 -24.89
C ARG A 457 -1.41 -4.65 -24.71
N GLU A 458 -0.92 -3.56 -25.30
CA GLU A 458 -1.64 -2.29 -25.38
C GLU A 458 -2.34 -2.19 -26.74
N PHE A 459 -3.65 -2.01 -26.75
CA PHE A 459 -4.45 -1.75 -27.95
C PHE A 459 -4.72 -0.25 -28.04
N GLY A 460 -3.77 0.47 -28.66
CA GLY A 460 -3.78 1.93 -28.71
C GLY A 460 -3.82 2.58 -27.32
N LYS A 461 -4.66 3.61 -27.15
CA LYS A 461 -4.84 4.32 -25.87
C LYS A 461 -6.03 3.79 -25.04
N LYS A 462 -6.83 2.87 -25.58
CA LYS A 462 -8.12 2.50 -24.99
C LYS A 462 -8.09 1.19 -24.19
N ALA A 463 -7.37 0.16 -24.63
CA ALA A 463 -7.43 -1.12 -23.98
C ALA A 463 -6.05 -1.67 -23.66
N THR A 464 -5.95 -2.43 -22.55
CA THR A 464 -4.76 -3.15 -22.12
C THR A 464 -5.18 -4.57 -21.77
N LEU A 465 -4.50 -5.57 -22.34
CA LEU A 465 -4.58 -6.97 -21.96
C LEU A 465 -3.34 -7.34 -21.14
N TYR A 466 -3.53 -8.03 -20.04
CA TYR A 466 -2.49 -8.62 -19.22
C TYR A 466 -2.76 -10.11 -19.03
N VAL A 467 -1.80 -10.94 -19.34
CA VAL A 467 -1.87 -12.41 -19.17
C VAL A 467 -0.61 -12.88 -18.45
N ASP A 468 -0.77 -13.69 -17.40
CA ASP A 468 0.31 -14.12 -16.50
C ASP A 468 0.17 -15.64 -16.18
N PRO A 469 0.39 -16.56 -17.14
CA PRO A 469 0.48 -17.97 -16.84
C PRO A 469 1.80 -18.32 -16.15
N GLY A 470 1.72 -19.31 -15.27
CA GLY A 470 2.89 -19.81 -14.58
C GLY A 470 2.66 -21.14 -13.88
N ILE A 471 3.75 -21.72 -13.45
CA ILE A 471 3.79 -22.95 -12.67
C ILE A 471 4.56 -22.72 -11.37
N SER A 472 4.20 -23.46 -10.35
CA SER A 472 4.84 -23.44 -9.04
C SER A 472 5.14 -24.86 -8.62
N LEU A 473 6.39 -25.13 -8.30
CA LEU A 473 6.85 -26.35 -7.63
C LEU A 473 7.04 -26.04 -6.15
N MET A 474 6.31 -26.72 -5.32
CA MET A 474 6.43 -26.68 -3.87
C MET A 474 7.07 -27.96 -3.39
N ASN A 475 7.98 -27.84 -2.42
CA ASN A 475 8.63 -28.97 -1.79
C ASN A 475 8.66 -28.75 -0.29
N TYR A 476 8.29 -29.79 0.46
CA TYR A 476 8.38 -29.74 1.92
C TYR A 476 8.74 -31.12 2.50
N ARG A 477 9.37 -31.10 3.63
CA ARG A 477 9.77 -32.27 4.40
C ARG A 477 9.67 -32.01 5.88
N LEU A 478 9.00 -32.90 6.58
CA LEU A 478 8.93 -32.96 8.04
C LEU A 478 9.92 -34.02 8.52
N GLN A 479 10.80 -33.66 9.44
CA GLN A 479 11.76 -34.56 10.07
C GLN A 479 12.49 -35.46 9.04
N ASN A 480 12.38 -36.76 9.22
CA ASN A 480 12.99 -37.80 8.37
C ASN A 480 12.07 -38.33 7.30
N GLU A 481 10.88 -37.71 7.10
CA GLU A 481 9.99 -38.09 6.02
C GLU A 481 10.59 -37.86 4.62
N ARG A 482 10.02 -38.52 3.61
CA ARG A 482 10.38 -38.25 2.22
C ARG A 482 9.96 -36.85 1.82
N MET A 483 10.78 -36.21 0.97
CA MET A 483 10.43 -34.91 0.37
C MET A 483 9.14 -35.04 -0.44
N LYS A 484 8.15 -34.22 -0.11
CA LYS A 484 6.88 -34.13 -0.86
C LYS A 484 7.01 -33.01 -1.89
N TYR A 485 6.58 -33.26 -3.14
CA TYR A 485 6.59 -32.30 -4.25
C TYR A 485 5.17 -32.07 -4.74
N VAL A 486 4.79 -30.80 -4.92
CA VAL A 486 3.46 -30.44 -5.42
C VAL A 486 3.58 -29.41 -6.52
N TRP A 487 3.13 -29.79 -7.72
CA TRP A 487 3.03 -28.88 -8.86
C TRP A 487 1.67 -28.21 -8.90
N THR A 488 1.66 -26.91 -9.19
CA THR A 488 0.42 -26.15 -9.30
C THR A 488 0.52 -25.15 -10.44
N PHE A 489 -0.61 -24.97 -11.14
CA PHE A 489 -0.78 -23.90 -12.12
C PHE A 489 -1.17 -22.61 -11.43
N ARG A 490 -0.68 -21.46 -11.93
CA ARG A 490 -0.99 -20.11 -11.46
C ARG A 490 -1.26 -19.21 -12.65
N THR A 491 -2.19 -18.30 -12.51
CA THR A 491 -2.43 -17.27 -13.52
C THR A 491 -3.10 -16.05 -12.91
N ASN A 492 -2.86 -14.90 -13.51
CA ASN A 492 -3.63 -13.67 -13.30
C ASN A 492 -3.82 -13.03 -14.67
N THR A 493 -5.06 -12.90 -15.10
CA THR A 493 -5.39 -12.36 -16.42
C THR A 493 -6.45 -11.29 -16.26
N TRP A 494 -6.24 -10.14 -16.90
CA TRP A 494 -7.24 -9.08 -16.89
C TRP A 494 -7.18 -8.23 -18.15
N VAL A 495 -8.32 -7.59 -18.42
CA VAL A 495 -8.50 -6.58 -19.45
C VAL A 495 -8.93 -5.29 -18.80
N ARG A 496 -8.30 -4.19 -19.17
CA ARG A 496 -8.70 -2.83 -18.78
C ARG A 496 -9.13 -2.05 -20.03
N TYR A 497 -10.30 -1.42 -19.94
CA TYR A 497 -10.82 -0.56 -20.99
C TYR A 497 -11.01 0.88 -20.46
N ARG A 498 -10.47 1.87 -21.18
CA ARG A 498 -10.60 3.30 -20.89
C ARG A 498 -11.65 3.92 -21.79
N PHE A 499 -12.72 4.41 -21.20
CA PHE A 499 -13.74 5.17 -21.91
C PHE A 499 -13.17 6.51 -22.37
N ASN A 500 -12.43 7.19 -21.48
CA ASN A 500 -11.74 8.46 -21.70
C ASN A 500 -10.55 8.58 -20.72
N SER A 501 -9.95 9.78 -20.61
CA SER A 501 -8.83 10.03 -19.70
C SER A 501 -9.20 9.99 -18.22
N LEU A 502 -10.48 10.06 -17.87
CA LEU A 502 -10.98 10.13 -16.49
C LEU A 502 -11.59 8.81 -16.00
N HIS A 503 -12.04 7.94 -16.91
CA HIS A 503 -12.84 6.77 -16.57
C HIS A 503 -12.28 5.49 -17.20
N TRP A 504 -12.15 4.44 -16.42
CA TRP A 504 -11.83 3.11 -16.91
C TRP A 504 -12.55 2.01 -16.11
N ILE A 505 -12.68 0.85 -16.74
CA ILE A 505 -13.15 -0.39 -16.14
C ILE A 505 -12.09 -1.49 -16.38
N GLY A 506 -11.90 -2.35 -15.40
CA GLY A 506 -11.08 -3.55 -15.50
C GLY A 506 -11.86 -4.78 -15.09
N VAL A 507 -11.70 -5.87 -15.84
CA VAL A 507 -12.28 -7.17 -15.51
C VAL A 507 -11.17 -8.21 -15.56
N GLY A 508 -11.13 -9.10 -14.59
CA GLY A 508 -10.09 -10.11 -14.57
C GLY A 508 -10.41 -11.29 -13.68
N PHE A 509 -9.55 -12.28 -13.79
CA PHE A 509 -9.54 -13.44 -12.92
C PHE A 509 -8.13 -13.82 -12.52
N SER A 510 -7.98 -14.41 -11.34
CA SER A 510 -6.74 -15.02 -10.92
C SER A 510 -6.97 -16.39 -10.31
N HIS A 511 -6.03 -17.30 -10.58
CA HIS A 511 -5.97 -18.60 -9.96
C HIS A 511 -4.59 -18.83 -9.38
N HIS A 512 -4.53 -19.14 -8.09
CA HIS A 512 -3.28 -19.47 -7.40
C HIS A 512 -3.54 -20.44 -6.24
N ASN A 513 -2.47 -20.86 -5.60
CA ASN A 513 -2.52 -21.74 -4.45
C ASN A 513 -1.69 -21.17 -3.30
N ASN A 514 -2.11 -21.50 -2.07
CA ASN A 514 -1.38 -21.19 -0.85
C ASN A 514 -0.96 -22.49 -0.19
N GLN A 515 0.27 -22.53 0.33
CA GLN A 515 0.77 -23.64 1.15
C GLN A 515 0.14 -23.61 2.55
N PRO A 516 0.01 -24.76 3.20
CA PRO A 516 -0.18 -24.81 4.65
C PRO A 516 0.98 -24.11 5.36
N GLU A 517 0.67 -23.39 6.42
CA GLU A 517 1.71 -22.85 7.31
C GLU A 517 2.44 -23.99 8.00
N ILE A 518 3.75 -23.81 8.23
CA ILE A 518 4.60 -24.84 8.90
C ILE A 518 4.03 -25.22 10.27
N SER A 519 3.51 -24.24 11.00
CA SER A 519 2.89 -24.43 12.32
C SER A 519 1.68 -25.38 12.29
N THR A 520 0.90 -25.36 11.17
CA THR A 520 -0.27 -26.24 11.02
C THR A 520 0.07 -27.69 10.65
N LEU A 521 1.30 -27.92 10.18
CA LEU A 521 1.81 -29.25 9.80
C LEU A 521 2.48 -29.98 10.98
N ASN A 522 2.83 -29.27 12.05
CA ASN A 522 3.59 -29.81 13.16
C ASN A 522 2.75 -30.72 14.06
N GLU A 523 3.12 -31.99 14.16
CA GLU A 523 2.39 -33.02 14.91
C GLU A 523 2.64 -33.04 16.42
N VAL A 524 3.47 -32.12 16.96
CA VAL A 524 3.74 -32.08 18.40
C VAL A 524 2.49 -31.66 19.15
N ASP A 525 2.10 -32.46 20.12
CA ASP A 525 1.00 -32.14 21.03
C ASP A 525 1.34 -30.91 21.89
N GLN A 526 0.44 -29.95 21.90
CA GLN A 526 0.54 -28.76 22.73
C GLN A 526 -0.66 -28.70 23.65
N THR A 527 -0.44 -28.78 24.95
CA THR A 527 -1.47 -28.64 25.97
C THR A 527 -2.03 -27.21 25.93
N ILE A 528 -3.31 -27.06 25.52
CA ILE A 528 -4.02 -25.78 25.64
C ILE A 528 -4.48 -25.61 27.11
N ASP A 529 -5.17 -26.60 27.60
CA ASP A 529 -5.57 -26.78 29.01
C ASP A 529 -5.79 -28.29 29.30
N PHE A 530 -6.30 -28.64 30.48
CA PHE A 530 -6.42 -30.05 30.86
C PHE A 530 -7.55 -30.80 30.15
N TYR A 531 -8.34 -30.14 29.30
CA TYR A 531 -9.31 -30.79 28.44
C TYR A 531 -8.97 -30.64 26.94
N GLN A 532 -8.02 -29.78 26.56
CA GLN A 532 -7.74 -29.46 25.18
C GLN A 532 -6.27 -29.61 24.81
N ILE A 533 -6.01 -30.26 23.69
CA ILE A 533 -4.68 -30.41 23.08
C ILE A 533 -4.75 -29.84 21.66
N LYS A 534 -3.72 -29.13 21.24
CA LYS A 534 -3.52 -28.70 19.88
C LYS A 534 -2.48 -29.57 19.19
N ARG A 535 -2.84 -30.09 18.00
CA ARG A 535 -2.01 -30.97 17.17
C ARG A 535 -2.12 -30.56 15.71
N GLY A 536 -1.02 -30.32 15.01
CA GLY A 536 -1.02 -30.05 13.58
C GLY A 536 -1.41 -31.29 12.75
N ASN A 537 -1.48 -31.10 11.43
CA ASN A 537 -1.81 -32.18 10.49
C ASN A 537 -0.86 -32.13 9.27
N PRO A 538 0.08 -33.09 9.12
CA PRO A 538 1.05 -33.12 8.02
C PRO A 538 0.43 -33.48 6.67
N ASN A 539 -0.84 -33.91 6.63
CA ASN A 539 -1.55 -34.33 5.42
C ASN A 539 -2.40 -33.23 4.79
N LEU A 540 -2.21 -31.97 5.20
CA LEU A 540 -2.95 -30.84 4.64
C LEU A 540 -2.61 -30.63 3.17
N LYS A 541 -3.66 -30.34 2.37
CA LYS A 541 -3.55 -29.98 0.95
C LYS A 541 -3.38 -28.47 0.82
N ASN A 542 -2.82 -28.06 -0.32
CA ASN A 542 -2.75 -26.64 -0.66
C ASN A 542 -4.13 -26.07 -0.93
N THR A 543 -4.44 -24.95 -0.34
CA THR A 543 -5.64 -24.17 -0.65
C THR A 543 -5.52 -23.63 -2.08
N LYS A 544 -6.53 -23.87 -2.92
CA LYS A 544 -6.65 -23.31 -4.28
C LYS A 544 -7.62 -22.13 -4.23
N LEU A 545 -7.18 -20.99 -4.75
CA LEU A 545 -8.01 -19.78 -4.84
C LEU A 545 -8.33 -19.48 -6.30
N LEU A 546 -9.61 -19.28 -6.59
CA LEU A 546 -10.13 -18.64 -7.80
C LEU A 546 -10.74 -17.29 -7.39
N ASN A 547 -10.31 -16.20 -8.03
CA ASN A 547 -10.84 -14.86 -7.81
C ASN A 547 -11.28 -14.26 -9.16
N LEU A 548 -12.53 -13.85 -9.23
CA LEU A 548 -13.12 -13.09 -10.33
C LEU A 548 -13.38 -11.68 -9.85
N TYR A 549 -12.97 -10.67 -10.61
CA TYR A 549 -13.13 -9.29 -10.17
C TYR A 549 -13.47 -8.33 -11.30
N MET A 550 -14.20 -7.28 -10.94
CA MET A 550 -14.46 -6.11 -11.75
C MET A 550 -14.12 -4.87 -10.93
N MET A 551 -13.46 -3.91 -11.54
CA MET A 551 -13.05 -2.65 -10.93
C MET A 551 -13.39 -1.48 -11.85
N TYR A 552 -13.90 -0.42 -11.25
CA TYR A 552 -14.11 0.86 -11.90
C TYR A 552 -13.35 1.96 -11.17
N GLU A 553 -12.71 2.83 -11.91
CA GLU A 553 -12.19 4.09 -11.37
C GLU A 553 -12.62 5.24 -12.26
N GLY A 554 -12.99 6.36 -11.64
CA GLY A 554 -13.46 7.52 -12.37
C GLY A 554 -13.37 8.80 -11.56
N ARG A 555 -13.58 9.93 -12.29
CA ARG A 555 -13.73 11.25 -11.71
C ARG A 555 -14.97 11.93 -12.28
N ILE A 556 -15.86 12.38 -11.41
CA ILE A 556 -17.08 13.12 -11.75
C ILE A 556 -17.04 14.45 -10.98
N GLY A 557 -16.80 15.53 -11.69
CA GLY A 557 -16.63 16.86 -11.07
C GLY A 557 -15.50 16.84 -10.01
N PRO A 558 -15.78 17.23 -8.75
CA PRO A 558 -14.80 17.22 -7.66
C PRO A 558 -14.58 15.83 -7.03
N PHE A 559 -15.41 14.83 -7.38
CA PHE A 559 -15.41 13.49 -6.78
C PHE A 559 -14.49 12.55 -7.53
N ASN A 560 -13.51 11.96 -6.83
CA ASN A 560 -12.72 10.83 -7.32
C ASN A 560 -13.29 9.57 -6.71
N MET A 561 -13.56 8.56 -7.56
CA MET A 561 -14.29 7.36 -7.20
C MET A 561 -13.50 6.12 -7.57
N GLN A 562 -13.57 5.11 -6.71
CA GLN A 562 -13.15 3.75 -6.98
C GLN A 562 -14.27 2.81 -6.52
N ALA A 563 -14.65 1.85 -7.36
CA ALA A 563 -15.56 0.78 -7.00
C ALA A 563 -14.98 -0.56 -7.44
N ARG A 564 -15.17 -1.60 -6.65
CA ARG A 564 -14.73 -2.95 -6.94
C ARG A 564 -15.78 -3.95 -6.49
N VAL A 565 -16.02 -4.95 -7.34
CA VAL A 565 -16.82 -6.13 -7.02
C VAL A 565 -15.96 -7.35 -7.30
N TRP A 566 -15.91 -8.30 -6.36
CA TRP A 566 -15.16 -9.53 -6.59
C TRP A 566 -15.76 -10.71 -5.85
N LYS A 567 -15.55 -11.90 -6.44
CA LYS A 567 -15.92 -13.18 -5.87
C LYS A 567 -14.68 -14.06 -5.74
N GLU A 568 -14.45 -14.56 -4.55
CA GLU A 568 -13.38 -15.49 -4.24
C GLU A 568 -13.95 -16.85 -3.85
N GLN A 569 -13.35 -17.90 -4.39
CA GLN A 569 -13.64 -19.27 -4.05
C GLN A 569 -12.36 -19.97 -3.62
N PHE A 570 -12.35 -20.45 -2.39
CA PHE A 570 -11.26 -21.22 -1.80
C PHE A 570 -11.68 -22.69 -1.80
N LYS A 571 -10.93 -23.55 -2.51
CA LYS A 571 -11.03 -24.99 -2.45
C LYS A 571 -9.87 -25.55 -1.64
N HIS A 572 -10.11 -26.63 -0.90
CA HIS A 572 -9.16 -27.15 0.07
C HIS A 572 -8.79 -26.08 1.12
N ASN A 573 -9.79 -25.33 1.57
CA ASN A 573 -9.62 -24.36 2.64
C ASN A 573 -9.12 -25.07 3.89
N ILE A 574 -8.05 -24.56 4.51
CA ILE A 574 -7.51 -25.09 5.76
C ILE A 574 -8.26 -24.42 6.89
N TYR A 575 -8.82 -25.23 7.78
CA TYR A 575 -9.63 -24.77 8.90
C TYR A 575 -9.42 -25.65 10.13
N PRO A 576 -9.69 -25.15 11.37
CA PRO A 576 -9.64 -25.95 12.60
C PRO A 576 -10.65 -27.07 12.56
N HIS A 577 -10.21 -28.24 12.95
CA HIS A 577 -11.03 -29.44 13.10
C HIS A 577 -10.86 -29.99 14.52
N TYR A 578 -11.98 -30.20 15.17
CA TYR A 578 -12.01 -30.69 16.54
C TYR A 578 -12.55 -32.13 16.55
N TYR A 579 -11.97 -32.98 17.38
CA TYR A 579 -12.46 -34.33 17.63
C TYR A 579 -12.11 -34.76 19.07
N ALA A 580 -12.91 -35.67 19.63
CA ALA A 580 -12.67 -36.19 20.93
C ALA A 580 -11.73 -37.42 20.85
N GLU A 581 -10.74 -37.46 21.76
CA GLU A 581 -9.83 -38.60 21.97
C GLU A 581 -9.81 -38.90 23.45
N GLY A 582 -10.62 -39.90 23.87
CA GLY A 582 -10.90 -40.17 25.28
C GLY A 582 -11.53 -38.94 25.97
N ASN A 583 -10.90 -38.48 27.03
CA ASN A 583 -11.33 -37.34 27.84
C ASN A 583 -10.69 -36.01 27.40
N LYS A 584 -10.13 -35.94 26.18
CA LYS A 584 -9.50 -34.76 25.60
C LYS A 584 -10.21 -34.33 24.30
N LEU A 585 -10.32 -33.04 24.10
CA LEU A 585 -10.68 -32.42 22.84
C LEU A 585 -9.39 -32.09 22.08
N ILE A 586 -9.21 -32.69 20.92
CA ILE A 586 -8.07 -32.42 20.04
C ILE A 586 -8.46 -31.32 19.06
N SER A 587 -7.71 -30.22 19.10
CA SER A 587 -7.77 -29.15 18.08
C SER A 587 -6.72 -29.40 17.02
N SER A 588 -7.14 -29.74 15.82
CA SER A 588 -6.29 -30.03 14.66
C SER A 588 -6.73 -29.23 13.45
N TYR A 589 -6.34 -29.63 12.26
CA TYR A 589 -6.66 -28.94 11.01
C TYR A 589 -7.11 -29.94 9.94
N ARG A 590 -8.03 -29.49 9.05
CA ARG A 590 -8.43 -30.18 7.82
C ARG A 590 -8.33 -29.25 6.63
N SER A 591 -8.28 -29.81 5.43
CA SER A 591 -8.16 -29.07 4.16
C SER A 591 -9.11 -29.56 3.08
N ASP A 592 -10.26 -30.09 3.46
CA ASP A 592 -11.31 -30.61 2.54
C ASP A 592 -12.48 -29.66 2.36
N GLY A 593 -12.47 -28.51 3.06
CA GLY A 593 -13.52 -27.52 3.00
C GLY A 593 -13.49 -26.59 1.79
N SER A 594 -14.57 -25.87 1.60
CA SER A 594 -14.67 -24.72 0.69
C SER A 594 -15.07 -23.48 1.47
N PHE A 595 -14.55 -22.35 1.05
CA PHE A 595 -14.97 -21.03 1.56
C PHE A 595 -15.21 -20.11 0.37
N ASN A 596 -16.29 -19.36 0.42
CA ASN A 596 -16.69 -18.45 -0.63
C ASN A 596 -16.90 -17.05 -0.05
N ARG A 597 -16.47 -16.05 -0.80
CA ARG A 597 -16.65 -14.65 -0.41
C ARG A 597 -17.03 -13.82 -1.64
N PHE A 598 -18.11 -13.09 -1.52
CA PHE A 598 -18.49 -12.02 -2.44
C PHE A 598 -18.32 -10.69 -1.73
N ASN A 599 -17.69 -9.73 -2.39
CA ASN A 599 -17.43 -8.41 -1.84
C ASN A 599 -17.78 -7.33 -2.86
N ALA A 600 -18.28 -6.19 -2.37
CA ALA A 600 -18.48 -4.98 -3.15
C ALA A 600 -18.06 -3.78 -2.32
N ASP A 601 -17.09 -3.03 -2.81
CA ASP A 601 -16.53 -1.87 -2.15
C ASP A 601 -16.67 -0.64 -3.04
N MET A 602 -16.97 0.51 -2.42
CA MET A 602 -16.97 1.81 -3.07
C MET A 602 -16.27 2.84 -2.17
N SER A 603 -15.38 3.62 -2.74
CA SER A 603 -14.71 4.72 -2.06
C SER A 603 -14.78 5.99 -2.89
N VAL A 604 -15.15 7.09 -2.25
CA VAL A 604 -15.28 8.41 -2.88
C VAL A 604 -14.48 9.41 -2.07
N SER A 605 -13.59 10.15 -2.73
CA SER A 605 -12.85 11.26 -2.15
C SER A 605 -13.26 12.56 -2.81
N CYS A 606 -13.40 13.61 -2.00
CA CYS A 606 -13.77 14.95 -2.46
C CYS A 606 -12.89 16.02 -1.82
N ARG A 607 -12.42 16.97 -2.64
CA ARG A 607 -11.85 18.24 -2.19
C ARG A 607 -12.97 19.27 -2.15
N ILE A 608 -13.57 19.47 -0.98
CA ILE A 608 -14.68 20.42 -0.80
C ILE A 608 -14.16 21.86 -0.95
N SER A 609 -13.00 22.15 -0.38
CA SER A 609 -12.33 23.45 -0.46
C SER A 609 -10.82 23.27 -0.35
N ASP A 610 -10.05 24.37 -0.36
CA ASP A 610 -8.62 24.33 -0.12
C ASP A 610 -8.26 23.86 1.30
N HIS A 611 -9.21 23.95 2.21
CA HIS A 611 -9.05 23.59 3.61
C HIS A 611 -9.66 22.23 3.96
N ILE A 612 -10.68 21.76 3.24
CA ILE A 612 -11.45 20.56 3.59
C ILE A 612 -11.26 19.46 2.56
N ARG A 613 -10.88 18.28 3.04
CA ARG A 613 -10.79 17.01 2.30
C ARG A 613 -11.65 15.98 2.99
N THR A 614 -12.37 15.19 2.23
CA THR A 614 -13.19 14.12 2.75
C THR A 614 -13.01 12.84 1.95
N ARG A 615 -13.21 11.70 2.61
CA ARG A 615 -13.29 10.38 2.00
C ARG A 615 -14.41 9.61 2.66
N LEU A 616 -15.25 8.98 1.84
CA LEU A 616 -16.31 8.07 2.25
C LEU A 616 -16.02 6.70 1.68
N GLY A 617 -16.24 5.64 2.46
CA GLY A 617 -16.12 4.25 2.06
C GLY A 617 -17.37 3.47 2.42
N LEU A 618 -17.81 2.59 1.51
CA LEU A 618 -18.89 1.64 1.69
C LEU A 618 -18.37 0.26 1.35
N GLU A 619 -18.67 -0.74 2.16
CA GLU A 619 -18.24 -2.12 1.99
C GLU A 619 -19.43 -3.06 2.21
N TYR A 620 -19.59 -4.03 1.32
CA TYR A 620 -20.51 -5.14 1.47
C TYR A 620 -19.76 -6.46 1.34
N HIS A 621 -20.00 -7.38 2.27
CA HIS A 621 -19.42 -8.71 2.27
C HIS A 621 -20.52 -9.76 2.44
N ASP A 622 -20.45 -10.80 1.64
CA ASP A 622 -21.26 -12.02 1.78
C ASP A 622 -20.31 -13.23 1.79
N MET A 623 -20.18 -13.85 2.94
CA MET A 623 -19.21 -14.92 3.20
C MET A 623 -19.96 -16.18 3.61
N TYR A 624 -19.59 -17.31 3.01
CA TYR A 624 -20.14 -18.61 3.40
C TYR A 624 -19.14 -19.74 3.23
N THR A 625 -19.29 -20.74 4.06
CA THR A 625 -18.56 -22.00 3.98
C THR A 625 -19.55 -23.15 4.07
N ASP A 626 -19.23 -24.22 3.34
CA ASP A 626 -20.01 -25.45 3.31
C ASP A 626 -19.01 -26.61 3.47
N ILE A 627 -19.01 -27.22 4.65
CA ILE A 627 -18.04 -28.22 5.06
C ILE A 627 -18.78 -29.32 5.83
N GLU A 628 -18.91 -30.51 5.23
CA GLU A 628 -19.61 -31.65 5.85
C GLU A 628 -20.97 -31.26 6.47
N GLN A 629 -21.00 -31.18 7.80
CA GLN A 629 -22.19 -30.82 8.58
C GLN A 629 -22.19 -29.35 9.05
N LEU A 630 -21.19 -28.54 8.63
CA LEU A 630 -21.00 -27.17 9.07
C LEU A 630 -21.33 -26.18 7.96
N HIS A 631 -22.47 -25.51 8.07
CA HIS A 631 -22.93 -24.48 7.14
C HIS A 631 -22.90 -23.13 7.83
N LEU A 632 -21.89 -22.31 7.54
CA LEU A 632 -21.74 -20.98 8.13
C LEU A 632 -21.91 -19.90 7.06
N SER A 633 -22.65 -18.85 7.38
CA SER A 633 -22.79 -17.69 6.50
C SER A 633 -22.85 -16.38 7.27
N ARG A 634 -22.31 -15.31 6.66
CA ARG A 634 -22.38 -13.96 7.21
C ARG A 634 -22.45 -12.92 6.11
N LYS A 635 -23.46 -12.06 6.21
CA LYS A 635 -23.55 -10.83 5.42
C LYS A 635 -23.22 -9.64 6.29
N ASN A 636 -22.50 -8.67 5.75
CA ASN A 636 -22.13 -7.47 6.45
C ASN A 636 -22.12 -6.26 5.53
N PHE A 637 -22.64 -5.15 6.02
CA PHE A 637 -22.48 -3.84 5.42
C PHE A 637 -21.72 -2.94 6.38
N ALA A 638 -20.73 -2.22 5.90
CA ALA A 638 -19.94 -1.29 6.69
C ALA A 638 -19.72 0.02 5.94
N ALA A 639 -19.58 1.10 6.70
CA ALA A 639 -19.30 2.42 6.18
C ALA A 639 -18.15 3.07 6.95
N SER A 640 -17.40 3.93 6.27
CA SER A 640 -16.31 4.73 6.85
C SER A 640 -16.36 6.16 6.33
N ALA A 641 -15.90 7.10 7.16
CA ALA A 641 -15.78 8.51 6.80
C ALA A 641 -14.50 9.07 7.41
N ASP A 642 -13.74 9.83 6.61
CA ASP A 642 -12.58 10.59 7.05
C ASP A 642 -12.73 12.04 6.62
N VAL A 643 -12.36 12.97 7.50
CA VAL A 643 -12.37 14.41 7.24
C VAL A 643 -11.05 15.00 7.71
N ASN A 644 -10.39 15.74 6.83
CA ASN A 644 -9.23 16.57 7.16
C ASN A 644 -9.58 18.06 6.96
N TYR A 645 -9.35 18.85 7.98
CA TYR A 645 -9.48 20.30 7.95
C TYR A 645 -8.13 20.95 8.21
N PHE A 646 -7.64 21.74 7.26
CA PHE A 646 -6.35 22.43 7.31
C PHE A 646 -6.57 23.92 7.53
N ILE A 647 -6.00 24.48 8.58
CA ILE A 647 -6.05 25.91 8.89
C ILE A 647 -4.69 26.41 9.36
N GLN A 648 -4.05 27.29 8.58
CA GLN A 648 -2.73 27.87 8.84
C GLN A 648 -1.67 26.81 9.19
N SER A 649 -1.30 26.64 10.45
CA SER A 649 -0.32 25.67 10.93
C SER A 649 -0.96 24.45 11.59
N PHE A 650 -2.29 24.36 11.60
CA PHE A 650 -3.04 23.28 12.22
C PHE A 650 -3.72 22.40 11.20
N ALA A 651 -3.80 21.12 11.48
CA ALA A 651 -4.67 20.16 10.81
C ALA A 651 -5.53 19.44 11.85
N ILE A 652 -6.81 19.38 11.58
CA ILE A 652 -7.79 18.63 12.39
C ILE A 652 -8.22 17.43 11.56
N ASN A 653 -8.05 16.22 12.10
CA ASN A 653 -8.47 14.99 11.46
C ASN A 653 -9.55 14.32 12.28
N ALA A 654 -10.65 13.96 11.65
CA ALA A 654 -11.71 13.16 12.26
C ALA A 654 -11.98 11.94 11.39
N TYR A 655 -12.23 10.80 12.01
CA TYR A 655 -12.60 9.58 11.30
C TYR A 655 -13.67 8.80 12.06
N PHE A 656 -14.41 8.01 11.29
CA PHE A 656 -15.48 7.16 11.77
C PHE A 656 -15.54 5.87 10.96
N LYS A 657 -15.71 4.72 11.62
CA LYS A 657 -15.92 3.40 11.00
C LYS A 657 -17.07 2.71 11.75
N THR A 658 -18.04 2.21 11.01
CA THR A 658 -19.15 1.43 11.59
C THR A 658 -18.67 0.10 12.15
N PRO A 659 -19.41 -0.56 13.03
CA PRO A 659 -19.14 -1.94 13.44
C PRO A 659 -19.06 -2.87 12.23
N LYS A 660 -18.21 -3.90 12.33
CA LYS A 660 -18.10 -4.95 11.32
C LYS A 660 -18.38 -6.32 11.91
N LYS A 661 -19.07 -7.16 11.11
CA LYS A 661 -19.34 -8.56 11.41
C LYS A 661 -18.77 -9.41 10.30
N MET A 662 -17.81 -10.25 10.62
CA MET A 662 -17.05 -11.06 9.64
C MET A 662 -17.09 -12.53 10.00
N LEU A 663 -16.99 -13.39 8.98
CA LEU A 663 -16.67 -14.80 9.13
C LEU A 663 -15.20 -14.98 8.71
N ASP A 664 -14.34 -15.36 9.65
CA ASP A 664 -12.93 -15.59 9.38
C ASP A 664 -12.75 -16.89 8.59
N GLN A 665 -12.05 -16.82 7.47
CA GLN A 665 -11.84 -17.94 6.56
C GLN A 665 -10.98 -19.06 7.16
N SER A 666 -9.93 -18.69 7.89
CA SER A 666 -8.93 -19.64 8.39
C SER A 666 -9.34 -20.30 9.69
N ARG A 667 -10.13 -19.60 10.52
CA ARG A 667 -10.57 -20.07 11.82
C ARG A 667 -12.04 -20.49 11.83
N LEU A 668 -12.82 -20.11 10.81
CA LEU A 668 -14.27 -20.33 10.74
C LEU A 668 -15.03 -19.79 11.97
N VAL A 669 -14.62 -18.62 12.43
CA VAL A 669 -15.22 -17.93 13.57
C VAL A 669 -15.94 -16.67 13.13
N PHE A 670 -17.02 -16.35 13.79
CA PHE A 670 -17.69 -15.07 13.64
C PHE A 670 -16.99 -14.03 14.52
N MET A 671 -16.62 -12.91 13.91
CA MET A 671 -15.95 -11.80 14.57
C MET A 671 -16.80 -10.55 14.48
N GLU A 672 -17.05 -9.88 15.61
CA GLU A 672 -17.73 -8.60 15.66
C GLU A 672 -16.83 -7.55 16.27
N THR A 673 -16.54 -6.50 15.49
CA THR A 673 -15.74 -5.35 15.93
C THR A 673 -16.66 -4.17 16.23
N PRO A 674 -16.38 -3.39 17.28
CA PRO A 674 -17.19 -2.23 17.63
C PRO A 674 -17.00 -1.08 16.62
N MET A 675 -17.79 -0.04 16.77
CA MET A 675 -17.58 1.26 16.13
C MET A 675 -16.23 1.84 16.56
N ILE A 676 -15.50 2.42 15.61
CA ILE A 676 -14.23 3.10 15.85
C ILE A 676 -14.33 4.52 15.32
N TYR A 677 -14.01 5.50 16.15
CA TYR A 677 -13.97 6.91 15.76
C TYR A 677 -12.89 7.65 16.53
N GLY A 678 -12.40 8.72 15.95
CA GLY A 678 -11.34 9.48 16.58
C GLY A 678 -11.19 10.89 16.04
N LEU A 679 -10.46 11.68 16.81
CA LEU A 679 -10.13 13.06 16.50
C LEU A 679 -8.65 13.29 16.81
N SER A 680 -7.95 14.04 15.95
CA SER A 680 -6.63 14.55 16.28
C SER A 680 -6.46 15.98 15.81
N VAL A 681 -5.62 16.73 16.55
CA VAL A 681 -5.18 18.08 16.21
C VAL A 681 -3.67 18.06 16.09
N ARG A 682 -3.17 18.50 14.95
CA ARG A 682 -1.76 18.56 14.63
C ARG A 682 -1.33 20.00 14.38
N TYR A 683 -0.29 20.42 15.08
CA TYR A 683 0.46 21.62 14.77
C TYR A 683 1.69 21.26 13.95
N SER A 684 1.95 22.00 12.88
CA SER A 684 3.11 21.79 12.02
C SER A 684 3.80 23.10 11.71
N ASN A 685 5.08 23.16 12.00
CA ASN A 685 5.97 24.24 11.61
C ASN A 685 7.11 23.67 10.74
N ARG A 686 8.05 24.48 10.30
CA ARG A 686 9.12 24.14 9.33
C ARG A 686 9.87 22.85 9.67
N ASN A 687 10.22 22.63 10.92
CA ASN A 687 11.02 21.49 11.38
C ASN A 687 10.36 20.70 12.52
N LEU A 688 9.32 21.25 13.14
CA LEU A 688 8.65 20.68 14.30
C LEU A 688 7.20 20.31 13.96
N MET A 689 6.77 19.14 14.40
CA MET A 689 5.37 18.73 14.44
C MET A 689 5.01 18.26 15.85
N ALA A 690 3.83 18.67 16.30
CA ALA A 690 3.20 18.19 17.54
C ALA A 690 1.76 17.75 17.20
N GLU A 691 1.35 16.57 17.64
CA GLU A 691 -0.01 16.06 17.44
C GLU A 691 -0.56 15.53 18.76
N ALA A 692 -1.78 15.88 19.08
CA ALA A 692 -2.57 15.27 20.14
C ALA A 692 -3.81 14.64 19.51
N GLY A 693 -4.13 13.41 19.89
CA GLY A 693 -5.27 12.70 19.34
C GLY A 693 -5.91 11.75 20.33
N THR A 694 -7.11 11.32 19.98
CA THR A 694 -7.90 10.38 20.78
C THR A 694 -8.67 9.42 19.89
N GLU A 695 -8.86 8.19 20.37
CA GLU A 695 -9.67 7.16 19.74
C GLU A 695 -10.75 6.70 20.71
N ASN A 696 -11.98 6.59 20.22
CA ASN A 696 -13.17 6.19 20.98
C ASN A 696 -13.31 6.99 22.31
N PRO A 697 -13.21 8.33 22.33
CA PRO A 697 -13.13 9.12 23.58
C PRO A 697 -14.38 8.97 24.46
N PHE A 698 -15.54 8.66 23.89
CA PHE A 698 -16.80 8.55 24.61
C PHE A 698 -17.30 7.12 24.81
N THR A 699 -16.52 6.12 24.36
CA THR A 699 -16.89 4.71 24.46
C THR A 699 -16.20 4.08 25.68
N ARG A 700 -16.96 3.80 26.75
CA ARG A 700 -16.41 3.22 27.99
C ARG A 700 -16.13 1.73 27.92
N GLN A 701 -16.85 0.99 27.06
CA GLN A 701 -16.74 -0.49 26.95
C GLN A 701 -16.91 -0.93 25.51
N ALA A 702 -15.91 -0.67 24.66
CA ALA A 702 -15.87 -1.26 23.34
C ALA A 702 -15.62 -2.77 23.47
N GLN A 703 -16.57 -3.57 22.99
CA GLN A 703 -16.50 -5.03 23.05
C GLN A 703 -16.15 -5.60 21.67
N TYR A 704 -15.15 -6.46 21.67
CA TYR A 704 -14.89 -7.38 20.57
C TYR A 704 -15.54 -8.71 20.93
N ARG A 705 -16.33 -9.28 20.04
CA ARG A 705 -16.96 -10.56 20.22
C ARG A 705 -16.46 -11.54 19.17
N GLU A 706 -16.15 -12.74 19.60
CA GLU A 706 -15.77 -13.85 18.75
C GLU A 706 -16.55 -15.09 19.19
N TYR A 707 -17.20 -15.78 18.24
CA TYR A 707 -17.91 -17.01 18.56
C TYR A 707 -17.83 -18.00 17.42
N ALA A 708 -17.88 -19.29 17.80
CA ALA A 708 -17.81 -20.40 16.85
C ALA A 708 -18.64 -21.59 17.34
N ASP A 709 -19.11 -22.36 16.36
CA ASP A 709 -19.72 -23.67 16.57
C ASP A 709 -19.08 -24.66 15.59
N TYR A 710 -18.29 -25.61 16.11
CA TYR A 710 -17.67 -26.69 15.37
C TYR A 710 -18.32 -28.05 15.64
N ASN A 711 -19.60 -28.06 16.01
CA ASN A 711 -20.39 -29.21 16.43
C ASN A 711 -19.94 -29.80 17.78
N ILE A 712 -18.70 -30.25 17.92
CA ILE A 712 -18.16 -30.82 19.15
C ILE A 712 -17.42 -29.82 20.04
N TYR A 713 -17.26 -28.59 19.59
CA TYR A 713 -16.70 -27.48 20.36
C TYR A 713 -17.42 -26.19 19.99
N ARG A 714 -18.00 -25.56 21.01
CA ARG A 714 -18.69 -24.28 20.84
C ARG A 714 -18.14 -23.27 21.81
N TYR A 715 -18.03 -22.04 21.39
CA TYR A 715 -17.70 -20.95 22.29
C TYR A 715 -18.30 -19.62 21.86
N ASP A 716 -18.50 -18.74 22.84
CA ASP A 716 -18.83 -17.34 22.67
C ASP A 716 -17.95 -16.53 23.62
N GLN A 717 -17.15 -15.62 23.07
CA GLN A 717 -16.17 -14.84 23.80
C GLN A 717 -16.38 -13.36 23.56
N THR A 718 -16.41 -12.59 24.65
CA THR A 718 -16.32 -11.13 24.61
C THR A 718 -15.03 -10.66 25.25
N GLN A 719 -14.43 -9.62 24.69
CA GLN A 719 -13.22 -9.01 25.21
C GLN A 719 -13.33 -7.49 25.22
N THR A 720 -12.95 -6.86 26.33
CA THR A 720 -12.77 -5.41 26.44
C THR A 720 -11.33 -5.10 26.89
N SER A 721 -10.77 -4.03 26.38
CA SER A 721 -9.42 -3.60 26.77
C SER A 721 -9.27 -2.08 26.56
N ARG A 722 -8.46 -1.44 27.38
CA ARG A 722 -8.16 -0.01 27.27
C ARG A 722 -7.54 0.38 25.95
N ILE A 723 -6.83 -0.51 25.26
CA ILE A 723 -6.23 -0.21 23.94
C ILE A 723 -7.28 -0.01 22.84
N TYR A 724 -8.54 -0.39 23.09
CA TYR A 724 -9.65 -0.25 22.13
C TYR A 724 -10.65 0.83 22.53
N GLN A 725 -10.45 1.51 23.67
CA GLN A 725 -11.41 2.47 24.19
C GLN A 725 -10.73 3.60 24.94
N GLN A 726 -11.24 4.84 24.76
CA GLN A 726 -10.80 6.04 25.48
C GLN A 726 -9.27 6.24 25.48
N THR A 727 -8.63 6.00 24.34
CA THR A 727 -7.18 6.18 24.22
C THR A 727 -6.87 7.59 23.76
N ALA A 728 -5.81 8.17 24.32
CA ALA A 728 -5.24 9.42 23.88
C ALA A 728 -3.74 9.27 23.63
N TYR A 729 -3.16 10.16 22.82
CA TYR A 729 -1.74 10.17 22.55
C TYR A 729 -1.20 11.58 22.30
N LEU A 730 0.09 11.73 22.57
CA LEU A 730 0.90 12.86 22.14
C LEU A 730 1.99 12.34 21.23
N LYS A 731 2.23 13.06 20.13
CA LYS A 731 3.29 12.78 19.17
C LYS A 731 4.10 14.05 18.94
N LEU A 732 5.42 13.94 19.01
CA LEU A 732 6.37 15.00 18.70
C LEU A 732 7.34 14.50 17.66
N ALA A 733 7.67 15.34 16.71
CA ALA A 733 8.66 15.00 15.71
C ALA A 733 9.47 16.24 15.28
N TYR A 734 10.76 16.04 15.08
CA TYR A 734 11.69 17.09 14.70
C TYR A 734 12.65 16.64 13.63
N THR A 735 12.86 17.47 12.60
CA THR A 735 13.79 17.19 11.50
C THR A 735 14.84 18.30 11.39
N PHE A 736 16.09 17.90 11.41
CA PHE A 736 17.24 18.76 11.14
C PHE A 736 17.80 18.46 9.75
N ASP A 737 17.89 19.47 8.89
CA ASP A 737 18.41 19.38 7.52
C ASP A 737 19.80 20.01 7.41
N PHE A 738 20.67 19.41 6.58
CA PHE A 738 22.00 19.96 6.28
C PHE A 738 22.38 19.75 4.81
N GLY A 739 23.32 20.57 4.29
CA GLY A 739 23.86 20.47 2.95
C GLY A 739 23.11 21.27 1.86
N ARG A 740 23.65 21.24 0.64
CA ARG A 740 23.08 21.93 -0.54
C ARG A 740 22.07 21.05 -1.26
N LYS A 741 20.88 21.60 -1.48
CA LYS A 741 19.78 20.95 -2.20
C LYS A 741 19.83 21.38 -3.67
N THR A 742 20.15 20.49 -4.58
CA THR A 742 19.96 20.71 -6.01
C THR A 742 19.06 19.62 -6.56
N SER A 743 17.93 20.00 -7.11
CA SER A 743 17.04 19.08 -7.82
C SER A 743 17.62 18.81 -9.21
N ARG A 744 17.98 17.57 -9.51
CA ARG A 744 18.46 17.14 -10.82
C ARG A 744 17.35 16.92 -11.84
N GLU A 745 16.10 16.82 -11.41
CA GLU A 745 15.00 16.31 -12.26
C GLU A 745 14.07 17.37 -12.83
N GLN A 746 14.25 18.64 -12.52
CA GLN A 746 13.42 19.70 -13.11
C GLN A 746 13.51 19.75 -14.66
N SER A 747 14.60 19.29 -15.25
CA SER A 747 14.78 19.25 -16.70
C SER A 747 14.11 18.03 -17.39
N GLU A 748 13.88 16.91 -16.70
CA GLU A 748 13.25 15.72 -17.29
C GLU A 748 11.72 15.74 -17.18
N VAL A 749 11.17 16.33 -16.14
CA VAL A 749 9.73 16.51 -15.99
C VAL A 749 9.20 17.51 -17.03
N ASP A 750 9.93 18.58 -17.30
CA ASP A 750 9.58 19.55 -18.34
C ASP A 750 9.58 18.98 -19.74
N LYS A 751 10.48 18.07 -20.07
CA LYS A 751 10.53 17.42 -21.38
C LYS A 751 9.32 16.53 -21.68
N THR A 752 8.78 15.87 -20.64
CA THR A 752 7.61 15.00 -20.79
C THR A 752 6.29 15.78 -20.90
N ILE A 753 6.20 16.94 -20.28
CA ILE A 753 5.03 17.79 -20.33
C ILE A 753 5.00 18.57 -21.67
N LYS A 754 6.14 19.04 -22.15
CA LYS A 754 6.25 19.76 -23.43
C LYS A 754 5.86 18.91 -24.63
N SER A 755 6.19 17.62 -24.64
CA SER A 755 5.80 16.73 -25.76
C SER A 755 4.32 16.36 -25.76
N ALA A 756 3.63 16.40 -24.62
CA ALA A 756 2.20 16.08 -24.52
C ALA A 756 1.30 17.27 -24.92
N ILE A 757 1.79 18.48 -24.87
CA ILE A 757 1.01 19.70 -25.19
C ILE A 757 1.15 20.08 -26.66
N LEU A 758 2.23 19.71 -27.35
CA LEU A 758 2.54 20.11 -28.71
C LEU A 758 2.10 19.14 -29.80
N LYS A 759 1.46 18.04 -29.47
CA LYS A 759 0.90 17.10 -30.44
C LYS A 759 -0.63 17.10 -30.37
N ALA A 760 -1.23 18.18 -30.74
CA ALA A 760 -2.54 18.14 -31.34
C ALA A 760 -2.33 17.83 -32.85
N GLU A 761 -2.21 16.55 -33.18
CA GLU A 761 -2.45 16.01 -34.51
C GLU A 761 -3.72 15.19 -34.46
#